data_b942c26aa928d3842bc3334c4e1f4032
#
_entry.id   b942c26aa928d3842bc3334c4e1f4032
#
_cell.length_a   1.000
_cell.length_b   1.000
_cell.length_c   1.000
_cell.angle_alpha   90.00
_cell.angle_beta   90.00
_cell.angle_gamma   90.00
#
_symmetry.space_group_name_H-M   'P 1'
#
loop_
_entity.id
_entity.type
_entity.pdbx_description
1 polymer ?
#
loop_
_entity_poly.entity_id
_entity_poly.type
_entity_poly.pdbx_seq_one_letter_code
_entity_poly.pdbx_strand_id
1 'polypeptide(L)'
;MRAARARRLVSLVTSPARLAATLALAACAGASTSGRVGNAPVNVPRYGRLLAMADARRVDTALIHEILRAGSRPERAAAALAIGQVHGTSLAPTLRALLDDPDTAVASNAAYALGLLADTGGVAALAHALAAPPFVAHNAAWALGQVGEPARAALVTALAPTTAPHDSRVRSDLLLATFRLEPVPVEAVRPWLADSSALVRWSAAYAIARPYAAAGVRDLIPLATDTSGEVRAQVARAFSHRAAGDSLAALVRAPLTALARDPDPHVRINAIRSLATYGAPGKAAVVAATRDPDANVRIAAAEELGSVLDNTRAAWMSAWKADTGFMYRRSVLVSAMSQDVVLPAAEIDEPDSWAHQSDWRLRAAVADAGGAAPTILRLREISLPLARDPDPRVRSAAFAAMAPHADTAESHPWRREFMEYGLKDPDFFVRATAIGSLEGHAAADEVPLVLASYRLAEADTNSDARVAAVRFFVSAWKRDSVHFADSVVAALRALPVPHDMLARDAADSVSLFESWRRAPVPDPRPSAWYENIVRTRILPALGGTLPRAEIVTERGTITLELYAVDAPLTVDNFLTLAAKGYYDDVRFHRVVPDFVAQDGDRRGDGNGGPAYTIRDELNPRRYERGSMGMALSGPDTGGSQYFLMRAPYPHLDGRYTVFGRMIGGWSVLDALVQGDHIERIRGS
;
A
#
# COMPACT_ATOMS: atom_id res chain seq x y z
N MET A 1 42.65 -54.28 -17.91
CA MET A 1 43.28 -53.78 -19.17
C MET A 1 42.46 -52.55 -19.65
N ARG A 2 43.15 -51.41 -19.77
CA ARG A 2 42.92 -50.22 -20.64
C ARG A 2 41.48 -49.72 -20.78
N ALA A 3 41.04 -48.61 -20.15
CA ALA A 3 41.30 -47.20 -20.49
C ALA A 3 40.65 -46.73 -21.79
N ALA A 4 39.64 -45.89 -21.71
CA ALA A 4 39.40 -44.78 -22.63
C ALA A 4 38.53 -43.69 -21.94
N ARG A 5 39.16 -42.51 -21.74
CA ARG A 5 38.53 -41.24 -21.33
C ARG A 5 37.69 -40.68 -22.47
N ALA A 6 36.46 -40.28 -22.22
CA ALA A 6 35.75 -39.36 -23.09
C ALA A 6 35.45 -38.09 -22.27
N ARG A 7 36.15 -36.98 -22.55
CA ARG A 7 35.86 -35.62 -22.09
C ARG A 7 34.59 -35.16 -22.81
N ARG A 8 33.56 -34.82 -22.04
CA ARG A 8 32.45 -33.98 -22.54
C ARG A 8 32.74 -32.52 -22.16
N LEU A 9 32.95 -31.71 -23.18
CA LEU A 9 32.91 -30.27 -23.12
C LEU A 9 31.49 -29.84 -22.79
N VAL A 10 31.33 -29.13 -21.67
CA VAL A 10 30.11 -28.37 -21.35
C VAL A 10 30.28 -27.00 -22.00
N SER A 11 29.56 -26.75 -23.10
CA SER A 11 29.47 -25.43 -23.70
C SER A 11 28.58 -24.55 -22.80
N LEU A 12 29.17 -23.57 -22.16
CA LEU A 12 28.47 -22.45 -21.54
C LEU A 12 27.89 -21.57 -22.66
N VAL A 13 26.60 -21.67 -22.89
CA VAL A 13 25.84 -20.67 -23.65
C VAL A 13 25.54 -19.50 -22.71
N THR A 14 26.37 -18.49 -22.77
CA THR A 14 26.11 -17.19 -22.12
C THR A 14 25.09 -16.43 -22.98
N SER A 15 23.89 -16.26 -22.45
CA SER A 15 22.85 -15.42 -23.05
C SER A 15 23.24 -13.94 -22.98
N PRO A 16 23.17 -13.15 -24.07
CA PRO A 16 23.61 -11.76 -24.10
C PRO A 16 22.69 -10.76 -23.40
N ALA A 17 21.63 -11.20 -22.75
CA ALA A 17 20.64 -10.31 -22.11
C ALA A 17 21.04 -9.74 -20.73
N ARG A 18 22.14 -10.20 -20.13
CA ARG A 18 22.58 -9.72 -18.80
C ARG A 18 23.63 -8.60 -18.83
N LEU A 19 24.13 -8.21 -20.00
CA LEU A 19 25.18 -7.16 -20.11
C LEU A 19 24.63 -5.77 -20.45
N ALA A 20 23.35 -5.63 -20.81
CA ALA A 20 22.78 -4.33 -21.21
C ALA A 20 22.31 -3.43 -20.05
N ALA A 21 22.10 -4.00 -18.85
CA ALA A 21 21.60 -3.23 -17.70
C ALA A 21 22.71 -2.53 -16.89
N THR A 22 23.97 -2.96 -17.03
CA THR A 22 25.10 -2.39 -16.25
C THR A 22 25.89 -1.34 -17.02
N LEU A 23 25.69 -1.20 -18.32
CA LEU A 23 26.41 -0.22 -19.17
C LEU A 23 25.66 1.08 -19.42
N ALA A 24 24.39 1.20 -19.06
CA ALA A 24 23.62 2.45 -19.22
C ALA A 24 23.94 3.52 -18.15
N LEU A 25 24.67 3.18 -17.10
CA LEU A 25 25.09 4.14 -16.05
C LEU A 25 26.46 4.80 -16.33
N ALA A 26 27.24 4.30 -17.31
CA ALA A 26 28.56 4.83 -17.61
C ALA A 26 28.64 5.66 -18.89
N ALA A 27 27.58 5.77 -19.70
CA ALA A 27 27.60 6.40 -21.01
C ALA A 27 27.14 7.87 -21.05
N CYS A 28 26.94 8.55 -19.90
CA CYS A 28 26.63 9.98 -19.86
C CYS A 28 27.84 10.90 -19.60
N ALA A 29 29.05 10.43 -19.88
CA ALA A 29 30.25 11.27 -19.86
C ALA A 29 30.73 11.59 -21.29
N GLY A 30 29.86 12.17 -22.10
CA GLY A 30 30.18 12.65 -23.47
C GLY A 30 29.83 14.14 -23.62
N ALA A 31 30.86 14.97 -23.75
CA ALA A 31 30.83 16.40 -23.81
C ALA A 31 29.82 17.04 -24.76
N SER A 32 29.00 17.94 -24.24
CA SER A 32 28.49 19.10 -25.00
C SER A 32 28.73 20.38 -24.20
N THR A 33 29.50 21.26 -24.78
CA THR A 33 29.82 22.61 -24.30
C THR A 33 28.60 23.50 -24.42
N SER A 34 27.80 23.62 -23.38
CA SER A 34 26.88 24.73 -23.18
C SER A 34 26.74 25.01 -21.68
N GLY A 35 27.06 26.24 -21.30
CA GLY A 35 26.73 26.96 -20.08
C GLY A 35 27.03 26.25 -18.75
N ARG A 36 27.96 26.79 -17.98
CA ARG A 36 28.37 26.38 -16.62
C ARG A 36 27.24 26.45 -15.55
N VAL A 37 26.20 25.66 -15.68
CA VAL A 37 25.25 25.45 -14.59
C VAL A 37 25.07 23.93 -14.46
N GLY A 38 25.71 23.28 -13.48
CA GLY A 38 25.40 21.88 -13.25
C GLY A 38 26.48 20.95 -12.69
N ASN A 39 27.75 21.35 -12.64
CA ASN A 39 28.81 20.53 -12.02
C ASN A 39 29.25 21.00 -10.62
N ALA A 40 28.49 21.90 -10.00
CA ALA A 40 28.74 22.31 -8.63
C ALA A 40 28.49 21.13 -7.67
N PRO A 41 29.32 20.96 -6.64
CA PRO A 41 29.06 19.96 -5.60
C PRO A 41 27.75 20.30 -4.86
N VAL A 42 27.12 19.29 -4.30
CA VAL A 42 25.92 19.45 -3.45
C VAL A 42 26.26 20.34 -2.26
N ASN A 43 25.47 21.38 -2.06
CA ASN A 43 25.57 22.23 -0.86
C ASN A 43 24.78 21.58 0.28
N VAL A 44 25.49 20.94 1.22
CA VAL A 44 24.90 20.17 2.30
C VAL A 44 23.92 20.99 3.16
N PRO A 45 24.24 22.21 3.66
CA PRO A 45 23.30 23.02 4.41
C PRO A 45 22.02 23.38 3.61
N ARG A 46 22.17 23.72 2.34
CA ARG A 46 21.03 24.09 1.49
C ARG A 46 20.13 22.88 1.20
N TYR A 47 20.72 21.72 0.90
CA TYR A 47 19.97 20.47 0.72
C TYR A 47 19.28 20.06 2.04
N GLY A 48 19.96 20.21 3.18
CA GLY A 48 19.38 19.97 4.50
C GLY A 48 18.14 20.85 4.77
N ARG A 49 18.19 22.16 4.40
CA ARG A 49 17.01 23.03 4.48
C ARG A 49 15.87 22.56 3.57
N LEU A 50 16.17 22.03 2.37
CA LEU A 50 15.17 21.48 1.47
C LEU A 50 14.47 20.27 2.08
N LEU A 51 15.23 19.35 2.68
CA LEU A 51 14.66 18.18 3.39
C LEU A 51 13.79 18.64 4.57
N ALA A 52 14.24 19.59 5.37
CA ALA A 52 13.48 20.15 6.48
C ALA A 52 12.16 20.79 6.02
N MET A 53 12.19 21.53 4.90
CA MET A 53 11.00 22.11 4.27
C MET A 53 9.99 21.02 3.86
N ALA A 54 10.47 19.97 3.21
CA ALA A 54 9.64 18.85 2.76
C ALA A 54 9.04 18.08 3.93
N ASP A 55 9.84 17.77 4.95
CA ASP A 55 9.41 17.08 6.18
C ASP A 55 8.38 17.90 6.98
N ALA A 56 8.56 19.22 7.03
CA ALA A 56 7.61 20.13 7.68
C ALA A 56 6.33 20.41 6.86
N ARG A 57 6.21 19.90 5.62
CA ARG A 57 5.09 20.22 4.70
C ARG A 57 4.86 21.72 4.52
N ARG A 58 5.91 22.53 4.54
CA ARG A 58 5.84 23.98 4.40
C ARG A 58 6.54 24.42 3.12
N VAL A 59 5.88 25.23 2.30
CA VAL A 59 6.48 25.78 1.07
C VAL A 59 7.37 26.97 1.43
N ASP A 60 8.68 26.86 1.18
CA ASP A 60 9.62 27.99 1.18
C ASP A 60 9.95 28.35 -0.28
N THR A 61 9.19 29.27 -0.84
CA THR A 61 9.33 29.71 -2.22
C THR A 61 10.69 30.35 -2.48
N ALA A 62 11.27 31.06 -1.51
CA ALA A 62 12.58 31.70 -1.65
C ALA A 62 13.69 30.64 -1.76
N LEU A 63 13.67 29.62 -0.91
CA LEU A 63 14.60 28.49 -0.95
C LEU A 63 14.48 27.72 -2.28
N ILE A 64 13.26 27.42 -2.74
CA ILE A 64 13.03 26.73 -4.01
C ILE A 64 13.64 27.55 -5.17
N HIS A 65 13.35 28.86 -5.26
CA HIS A 65 13.92 29.71 -6.31
C HIS A 65 15.45 29.84 -6.22
N GLU A 66 16.02 29.88 -5.00
CA GLU A 66 17.47 29.85 -4.78
C GLU A 66 18.06 28.58 -5.40
N ILE A 67 17.48 27.40 -5.06
CA ILE A 67 17.98 26.10 -5.53
C ILE A 67 17.82 25.95 -7.04
N LEU A 68 16.68 26.27 -7.60
CA LEU A 68 16.44 26.14 -9.04
C LEU A 68 17.38 27.04 -9.88
N ARG A 69 17.77 28.19 -9.36
CA ARG A 69 18.68 29.14 -10.04
C ARG A 69 20.15 28.78 -9.86
N ALA A 70 20.58 28.36 -8.69
CA ALA A 70 21.99 28.25 -8.31
C ALA A 70 22.40 26.90 -7.71
N GLY A 71 21.48 25.93 -7.63
CA GLY A 71 21.73 24.60 -7.09
C GLY A 71 22.45 23.68 -8.07
N SER A 72 23.12 22.65 -7.54
CA SER A 72 23.63 21.52 -8.31
C SER A 72 22.47 20.72 -8.93
N ARG A 73 22.77 19.87 -9.91
CA ARG A 73 21.75 19.02 -10.55
C ARG A 73 20.92 18.19 -9.54
N PRO A 74 21.51 17.48 -8.57
CA PRO A 74 20.74 16.75 -7.57
C PRO A 74 19.85 17.65 -6.70
N GLU A 75 20.33 18.85 -6.32
CA GLU A 75 19.53 19.80 -5.54
C GLU A 75 18.32 20.31 -6.33
N ARG A 76 18.50 20.64 -7.61
CA ARG A 76 17.41 21.10 -8.49
C ARG A 76 16.37 20.01 -8.71
N ALA A 77 16.82 18.77 -8.95
CA ALA A 77 15.92 17.62 -9.09
C ALA A 77 15.12 17.36 -7.80
N ALA A 78 15.78 17.42 -6.64
CA ALA A 78 15.12 17.29 -5.34
C ALA A 78 14.13 18.43 -5.06
N ALA A 79 14.46 19.67 -5.45
CA ALA A 79 13.57 20.82 -5.30
C ALA A 79 12.31 20.69 -6.16
N ALA A 80 12.43 20.22 -7.41
CA ALA A 80 11.27 19.95 -8.26
C ALA A 80 10.34 18.90 -7.64
N LEU A 81 10.90 17.80 -7.08
CA LEU A 81 10.14 16.77 -6.40
C LEU A 81 9.46 17.30 -5.12
N ALA A 82 10.21 18.05 -4.32
CA ALA A 82 9.72 18.59 -3.04
C ALA A 82 8.48 19.49 -3.23
N ILE A 83 8.40 20.25 -4.33
CA ILE A 83 7.19 21.08 -4.64
C ILE A 83 5.95 20.19 -4.71
N GLY A 84 6.02 19.02 -5.35
CA GLY A 84 4.93 18.06 -5.42
C GLY A 84 4.59 17.47 -4.04
N GLN A 85 5.62 17.04 -3.29
CA GLN A 85 5.48 16.42 -1.97
C GLN A 85 4.83 17.35 -0.93
N VAL A 86 5.09 18.67 -1.01
CA VAL A 86 4.48 19.65 -0.09
C VAL A 86 3.17 20.25 -0.63
N HIS A 87 2.63 19.71 -1.72
CA HIS A 87 1.44 20.25 -2.40
C HIS A 87 1.55 21.76 -2.76
N GLY A 88 2.71 22.16 -3.22
CA GLY A 88 3.04 23.57 -3.57
C GLY A 88 2.36 24.05 -4.86
N THR A 89 1.03 24.10 -4.91
CA THR A 89 0.23 24.44 -6.11
C THR A 89 0.56 25.79 -6.71
N SER A 90 0.97 26.78 -5.90
CA SER A 90 1.42 28.10 -6.38
C SER A 90 2.67 28.03 -7.25
N LEU A 91 3.46 26.95 -7.14
CA LEU A 91 4.67 26.70 -7.94
C LEU A 91 4.43 25.80 -9.17
N ALA A 92 3.18 25.44 -9.47
CA ALA A 92 2.86 24.64 -10.67
C ALA A 92 3.35 25.29 -11.99
N PRO A 93 3.26 26.62 -12.21
CA PRO A 93 3.87 27.26 -13.39
C PRO A 93 5.39 27.06 -13.48
N THR A 94 6.09 27.06 -12.35
CA THR A 94 7.53 26.76 -12.30
C THR A 94 7.81 25.32 -12.72
N LEU A 95 7.04 24.35 -12.22
CA LEU A 95 7.16 22.93 -12.62
C LEU A 95 6.90 22.73 -14.11
N ARG A 96 5.91 23.43 -14.70
CA ARG A 96 5.65 23.36 -16.15
C ARG A 96 6.86 23.83 -16.96
N ALA A 97 7.51 24.91 -16.53
CA ALA A 97 8.73 25.40 -17.19
C ALA A 97 9.92 24.44 -17.04
N LEU A 98 9.99 23.68 -15.94
CA LEU A 98 11.05 22.68 -15.70
C LEU A 98 10.88 21.40 -16.54
N LEU A 99 9.77 21.17 -17.23
CA LEU A 99 9.63 20.05 -18.16
C LEU A 99 10.64 20.14 -19.32
N ASP A 100 11.08 21.32 -19.68
CA ASP A 100 12.07 21.59 -20.72
C ASP A 100 13.49 21.74 -20.14
N ASP A 101 13.71 21.41 -18.87
CA ASP A 101 15.04 21.50 -18.27
C ASP A 101 16.02 20.53 -18.96
N PRO A 102 17.24 20.99 -19.29
CA PRO A 102 18.24 20.16 -19.96
C PRO A 102 18.72 18.98 -19.10
N ASP A 103 18.50 19.02 -17.78
CA ASP A 103 18.74 17.88 -16.91
C ASP A 103 17.48 17.01 -16.82
N THR A 104 17.58 15.79 -17.34
CA THR A 104 16.46 14.85 -17.39
C THR A 104 15.91 14.46 -16.02
N ALA A 105 16.73 14.50 -14.96
CA ALA A 105 16.24 14.21 -13.59
C ALA A 105 15.37 15.37 -13.07
N VAL A 106 15.73 16.62 -13.38
CA VAL A 106 14.93 17.80 -13.04
C VAL A 106 13.59 17.76 -13.78
N ALA A 107 13.62 17.57 -15.09
CA ALA A 107 12.42 17.50 -15.93
C ALA A 107 11.50 16.31 -15.52
N SER A 108 12.09 15.16 -15.23
CA SER A 108 11.38 13.96 -14.79
C SER A 108 10.67 14.18 -13.44
N ASN A 109 11.36 14.78 -12.46
CA ASN A 109 10.76 15.10 -11.16
C ASN A 109 9.71 16.20 -11.25
N ALA A 110 9.89 17.17 -12.18
CA ALA A 110 8.88 18.19 -12.45
C ALA A 110 7.59 17.57 -13.03
N ALA A 111 7.72 16.63 -13.99
CA ALA A 111 6.58 15.91 -14.52
C ALA A 111 5.84 15.11 -13.42
N TYR A 112 6.59 14.39 -12.58
CA TYR A 112 6.02 13.65 -11.46
C TYR A 112 5.32 14.57 -10.44
N ALA A 113 5.97 15.69 -10.10
CA ALA A 113 5.41 16.69 -9.17
C ALA A 113 4.09 17.30 -9.69
N LEU A 114 4.00 17.59 -11.01
CA LEU A 114 2.74 18.02 -11.63
C LEU A 114 1.63 16.97 -11.50
N GLY A 115 1.99 15.67 -11.56
CA GLY A 115 1.07 14.58 -11.29
C GLY A 115 0.60 14.54 -9.84
N LEU A 116 1.50 14.72 -8.86
CA LEU A 116 1.13 14.82 -7.44
C LEU A 116 0.17 15.99 -7.17
N LEU A 117 0.33 17.10 -7.91
CA LEU A 117 -0.56 18.25 -7.82
C LEU A 117 -1.87 18.07 -8.61
N ALA A 118 -1.99 17.01 -9.41
CA ALA A 118 -3.08 16.83 -10.39
C ALA A 118 -3.31 18.09 -11.25
N ASP A 119 -2.22 18.70 -11.73
CA ASP A 119 -2.25 20.01 -12.37
C ASP A 119 -2.95 20.00 -13.74
N THR A 120 -4.21 20.39 -13.76
CA THR A 120 -5.03 20.45 -14.98
C THR A 120 -4.51 21.45 -16.01
N GLY A 121 -3.86 22.54 -15.56
CA GLY A 121 -3.26 23.54 -16.45
C GLY A 121 -1.98 23.05 -17.13
N GLY A 122 -1.40 21.94 -16.67
CA GLY A 122 -0.20 21.31 -17.22
C GLY A 122 -0.46 20.28 -18.32
N VAL A 123 -1.71 19.93 -18.65
CA VAL A 123 -2.04 18.83 -19.59
C VAL A 123 -1.32 18.96 -20.93
N ALA A 124 -1.32 20.16 -21.55
CA ALA A 124 -0.66 20.36 -22.83
C ALA A 124 0.87 20.20 -22.75
N ALA A 125 1.49 20.72 -21.67
CA ALA A 125 2.92 20.59 -21.44
C ALA A 125 3.33 19.14 -21.14
N LEU A 126 2.54 18.41 -20.35
CA LEU A 126 2.75 16.99 -20.08
C LEU A 126 2.58 16.13 -21.34
N ALA A 127 1.59 16.45 -22.19
CA ALA A 127 1.41 15.77 -23.47
C ALA A 127 2.61 16.02 -24.42
N HIS A 128 3.17 17.22 -24.44
CA HIS A 128 4.41 17.54 -25.18
C HIS A 128 5.60 16.74 -24.62
N ALA A 129 5.70 16.62 -23.30
CA ALA A 129 6.78 15.90 -22.62
C ALA A 129 6.76 14.36 -22.86
N LEU A 130 5.71 13.79 -23.46
CA LEU A 130 5.71 12.40 -23.92
C LEU A 130 6.73 12.12 -25.04
N ALA A 131 7.16 13.15 -25.77
CA ALA A 131 8.21 13.07 -26.79
C ALA A 131 9.63 13.29 -26.21
N ALA A 132 9.74 13.62 -24.92
CA ALA A 132 11.01 13.81 -24.23
C ALA A 132 11.74 12.48 -23.97
N PRO A 133 13.00 12.49 -23.45
CA PRO A 133 13.69 11.26 -23.08
C PRO A 133 12.84 10.35 -22.16
N PRO A 134 13.01 9.01 -22.23
CA PRO A 134 12.10 8.04 -21.60
C PRO A 134 11.74 8.34 -20.13
N PHE A 135 12.71 8.74 -19.28
CA PHE A 135 12.45 9.04 -17.87
C PHE A 135 11.47 10.21 -17.67
N VAL A 136 11.50 11.22 -18.53
CA VAL A 136 10.56 12.34 -18.50
C VAL A 136 9.20 11.88 -19.02
N ALA A 137 9.18 11.18 -20.15
CA ALA A 137 7.98 10.67 -20.79
C ALA A 137 7.20 9.70 -19.87
N HIS A 138 7.89 8.83 -19.12
CA HIS A 138 7.30 7.95 -18.11
C HIS A 138 6.49 8.72 -17.06
N ASN A 139 7.11 9.75 -16.49
CA ASN A 139 6.44 10.53 -15.45
C ASN A 139 5.37 11.46 -16.02
N ALA A 140 5.53 11.96 -17.25
CA ALA A 140 4.49 12.70 -17.95
C ALA A 140 3.25 11.85 -18.21
N ALA A 141 3.42 10.60 -18.66
CA ALA A 141 2.32 9.65 -18.86
C ALA A 141 1.58 9.37 -17.53
N TRP A 142 2.33 9.09 -16.47
CA TRP A 142 1.77 8.88 -15.14
C TRP A 142 1.02 10.13 -14.63
N ALA A 143 1.62 11.33 -14.81
CA ALA A 143 1.02 12.59 -14.39
C ALA A 143 -0.30 12.89 -15.12
N LEU A 144 -0.39 12.62 -16.43
CA LEU A 144 -1.63 12.71 -17.18
C LEU A 144 -2.71 11.80 -16.59
N GLY A 145 -2.34 10.60 -16.14
CA GLY A 145 -3.25 9.69 -15.43
C GLY A 145 -3.71 10.23 -14.08
N GLN A 146 -2.85 10.95 -13.34
CA GLN A 146 -3.24 11.59 -12.07
C GLN A 146 -4.19 12.79 -12.29
N VAL A 147 -3.99 13.53 -13.37
CA VAL A 147 -4.91 14.60 -13.78
C VAL A 147 -6.30 14.05 -14.12
N GLY A 148 -6.36 12.83 -14.66
CA GLY A 148 -7.61 12.12 -14.91
C GLY A 148 -8.39 12.66 -16.11
N GLU A 149 -9.69 12.90 -15.94
CA GLU A 149 -10.60 13.23 -17.03
C GLU A 149 -10.18 14.42 -17.91
N PRO A 150 -9.63 15.52 -17.38
CA PRO A 150 -9.13 16.62 -18.22
C PRO A 150 -8.01 16.21 -19.19
N ALA A 151 -7.29 15.11 -18.91
CA ALA A 151 -6.22 14.60 -19.77
C ALA A 151 -6.69 13.50 -20.75
N ARG A 152 -7.97 13.08 -20.73
CA ARG A 152 -8.51 11.99 -21.57
C ARG A 152 -8.13 12.12 -23.04
N ALA A 153 -8.35 13.29 -23.64
CA ALA A 153 -8.07 13.50 -25.05
C ALA A 153 -6.58 13.33 -25.39
N ALA A 154 -5.69 13.83 -24.52
CA ALA A 154 -4.24 13.70 -24.67
C ALA A 154 -3.82 12.22 -24.56
N LEU A 155 -4.33 11.47 -23.57
CA LEU A 155 -4.04 10.04 -23.39
C LEU A 155 -4.52 9.18 -24.57
N VAL A 156 -5.75 9.40 -25.04
CA VAL A 156 -6.30 8.67 -26.20
C VAL A 156 -5.49 8.95 -27.47
N THR A 157 -5.11 10.23 -27.70
CA THR A 157 -4.28 10.62 -28.84
C THR A 157 -2.89 9.98 -28.77
N ALA A 158 -2.26 9.97 -27.58
CA ALA A 158 -0.95 9.37 -27.38
C ALA A 158 -0.93 7.85 -27.51
N LEU A 159 -2.07 7.18 -27.31
CA LEU A 159 -2.22 5.73 -27.48
C LEU A 159 -2.60 5.30 -28.91
N ALA A 160 -2.89 6.24 -29.82
CA ALA A 160 -3.18 5.85 -31.20
C ALA A 160 -1.93 5.14 -31.82
N PRO A 161 -2.09 4.02 -32.53
CA PRO A 161 -0.94 3.22 -33.04
C PRO A 161 0.02 4.01 -33.93
N THR A 162 -0.45 5.08 -34.55
CA THR A 162 0.35 5.96 -35.42
C THR A 162 1.20 7.00 -34.68
N THR A 163 0.86 7.29 -33.42
CA THR A 163 1.49 8.34 -32.60
C THR A 163 2.14 7.78 -31.33
N ALA A 164 1.84 6.53 -30.99
CA ALA A 164 2.31 5.93 -29.74
C ALA A 164 3.84 5.85 -29.67
N PRO A 165 4.45 6.13 -28.51
CA PRO A 165 5.88 6.05 -28.30
C PRO A 165 6.44 4.65 -28.61
N HIS A 166 7.65 4.57 -29.20
CA HIS A 166 8.31 3.30 -29.45
C HIS A 166 8.79 2.60 -28.17
N ASP A 167 9.06 3.35 -27.10
CA ASP A 167 9.44 2.78 -25.81
C ASP A 167 8.27 2.05 -25.16
N SER A 168 8.46 0.75 -24.89
CA SER A 168 7.41 -0.12 -24.34
C SER A 168 7.02 0.26 -22.91
N ARG A 169 7.93 0.86 -22.14
CA ARG A 169 7.61 1.34 -20.79
C ARG A 169 6.74 2.59 -20.83
N VAL A 170 7.04 3.54 -21.71
CA VAL A 170 6.18 4.73 -21.90
C VAL A 170 4.78 4.32 -22.36
N ARG A 171 4.69 3.35 -23.31
CA ARG A 171 3.38 2.78 -23.68
C ARG A 171 2.65 2.14 -22.51
N SER A 172 3.39 1.39 -21.68
CA SER A 172 2.85 0.79 -20.46
C SER A 172 2.27 1.86 -19.53
N ASP A 173 3.00 2.94 -19.25
CA ASP A 173 2.53 4.00 -18.36
C ASP A 173 1.31 4.75 -18.94
N LEU A 174 1.26 4.96 -20.26
CA LEU A 174 0.10 5.53 -20.93
C LEU A 174 -1.15 4.62 -20.78
N LEU A 175 -0.99 3.31 -20.96
CA LEU A 175 -2.07 2.35 -20.76
C LEU A 175 -2.52 2.33 -19.29
N LEU A 176 -1.57 2.31 -18.37
CA LEU A 176 -1.86 2.38 -16.94
C LEU A 176 -2.52 3.70 -16.54
N ALA A 177 -2.24 4.81 -17.21
CA ALA A 177 -2.92 6.07 -16.97
C ALA A 177 -4.43 5.96 -17.24
N THR A 178 -4.85 5.13 -18.22
CA THR A 178 -6.24 5.03 -18.65
C THR A 178 -7.18 4.36 -17.65
N PHE A 179 -6.67 3.51 -16.72
CA PHE A 179 -7.55 2.88 -15.71
C PHE A 179 -8.16 3.89 -14.72
N ARG A 180 -7.66 5.13 -14.71
CA ARG A 180 -8.16 6.25 -13.88
C ARG A 180 -9.28 7.04 -14.55
N LEU A 181 -9.55 6.76 -15.81
CA LEU A 181 -10.60 7.42 -16.59
C LEU A 181 -11.93 6.64 -16.47
N GLU A 182 -13.05 7.33 -16.40
CA GLU A 182 -14.38 6.72 -16.30
C GLU A 182 -15.33 7.30 -17.37
N PRO A 183 -15.77 6.45 -18.32
CA PRO A 183 -15.38 5.06 -18.54
C PRO A 183 -13.96 4.93 -19.11
N VAL A 184 -13.34 3.76 -18.92
CA VAL A 184 -12.05 3.43 -19.56
C VAL A 184 -12.18 3.53 -21.08
N PRO A 185 -11.23 4.15 -21.80
CA PRO A 185 -11.26 4.23 -23.27
C PRO A 185 -10.81 2.90 -23.91
N VAL A 186 -11.64 1.86 -23.80
CA VAL A 186 -11.32 0.48 -24.23
C VAL A 186 -10.86 0.42 -25.67
N GLU A 187 -11.44 1.23 -26.56
CA GLU A 187 -11.07 1.27 -27.99
C GLU A 187 -9.62 1.72 -28.21
N ALA A 188 -9.11 2.62 -27.37
CA ALA A 188 -7.72 3.05 -27.42
C ALA A 188 -6.76 2.02 -26.79
N VAL A 189 -7.25 1.21 -25.83
CA VAL A 189 -6.47 0.16 -25.14
C VAL A 189 -6.37 -1.12 -25.98
N ARG A 190 -7.45 -1.50 -26.68
CA ARG A 190 -7.60 -2.77 -27.41
C ARG A 190 -6.45 -3.13 -28.35
N PRO A 191 -5.88 -2.23 -29.18
CA PRO A 191 -4.77 -2.57 -30.07
C PRO A 191 -3.55 -3.13 -29.35
N TRP A 192 -3.33 -2.74 -28.11
CA TRP A 192 -2.15 -3.07 -27.30
C TRP A 192 -2.25 -4.42 -26.60
N LEU A 193 -3.40 -5.07 -26.64
CA LEU A 193 -3.56 -6.45 -26.15
C LEU A 193 -2.77 -7.47 -27.01
N ALA A 194 -2.39 -7.10 -28.23
CA ALA A 194 -1.59 -7.92 -29.13
C ALA A 194 -0.13 -7.42 -29.29
N ASP A 195 0.33 -6.50 -28.43
CA ASP A 195 1.70 -5.96 -28.49
C ASP A 195 2.73 -7.09 -28.28
N SER A 196 3.89 -6.97 -28.94
CA SER A 196 4.99 -7.92 -28.78
C SER A 196 5.57 -7.96 -27.36
N SER A 197 5.52 -6.84 -26.64
CA SER A 197 5.96 -6.71 -25.25
C SER A 197 4.91 -7.27 -24.28
N ALA A 198 5.30 -8.26 -23.47
CA ALA A 198 4.44 -8.76 -22.40
C ALA A 198 4.06 -7.66 -21.39
N LEU A 199 4.96 -6.72 -21.11
CA LEU A 199 4.69 -5.56 -20.25
C LEU A 199 3.53 -4.73 -20.80
N VAL A 200 3.50 -4.45 -22.10
CA VAL A 200 2.44 -3.67 -22.73
C VAL A 200 1.11 -4.42 -22.73
N ARG A 201 1.12 -5.73 -23.06
CA ARG A 201 -0.08 -6.58 -22.96
C ARG A 201 -0.63 -6.66 -21.54
N TRP A 202 0.26 -6.81 -20.56
CA TRP A 202 -0.09 -6.80 -19.15
C TRP A 202 -0.76 -5.47 -18.75
N SER A 203 -0.18 -4.33 -19.14
CA SER A 203 -0.69 -3.00 -18.82
C SER A 203 -2.04 -2.74 -19.48
N ALA A 204 -2.24 -3.19 -20.72
CA ALA A 204 -3.53 -3.12 -21.40
C ALA A 204 -4.60 -3.98 -20.68
N ALA A 205 -4.23 -5.21 -20.30
CA ALA A 205 -5.11 -6.09 -19.52
C ALA A 205 -5.42 -5.50 -18.14
N TYR A 206 -4.43 -4.90 -17.45
CA TYR A 206 -4.62 -4.22 -16.17
C TYR A 206 -5.59 -3.03 -16.28
N ALA A 207 -5.47 -2.22 -17.32
CA ALA A 207 -6.33 -1.07 -17.57
C ALA A 207 -7.82 -1.46 -17.72
N ILE A 208 -8.09 -2.65 -18.25
CA ILE A 208 -9.45 -3.21 -18.36
C ILE A 208 -9.88 -3.88 -17.04
N ALA A 209 -9.00 -4.69 -16.45
CA ALA A 209 -9.32 -5.52 -15.29
C ALA A 209 -9.54 -4.72 -14.01
N ARG A 210 -8.70 -3.69 -13.77
CA ARG A 210 -8.68 -2.95 -12.49
C ARG A 210 -9.96 -2.18 -12.20
N PRO A 211 -10.54 -1.43 -13.16
CA PRO A 211 -11.82 -0.73 -12.99
C PRO A 211 -13.04 -1.62 -13.30
N TYR A 212 -12.84 -2.90 -13.59
CA TYR A 212 -13.93 -3.81 -14.01
C TYR A 212 -14.64 -3.34 -15.29
N ALA A 213 -13.87 -2.93 -16.30
CA ALA A 213 -14.41 -2.39 -17.55
C ALA A 213 -15.03 -3.49 -18.43
N ALA A 214 -16.32 -3.77 -18.22
CA ALA A 214 -17.06 -4.87 -18.88
C ALA A 214 -16.93 -4.85 -20.42
N ALA A 215 -16.86 -3.66 -21.03
CA ALA A 215 -16.71 -3.50 -22.49
C ALA A 215 -15.45 -4.15 -23.06
N GLY A 216 -14.38 -4.28 -22.25
CA GLY A 216 -13.09 -4.85 -22.66
C GLY A 216 -12.90 -6.33 -22.31
N VAL A 217 -13.76 -6.91 -21.46
CA VAL A 217 -13.54 -8.28 -20.94
C VAL A 217 -13.48 -9.33 -22.06
N ARG A 218 -14.30 -9.20 -23.08
CA ARG A 218 -14.30 -10.13 -24.24
C ARG A 218 -12.95 -10.13 -24.97
N ASP A 219 -12.30 -8.97 -25.08
CA ASP A 219 -11.04 -8.79 -25.80
C ASP A 219 -9.86 -9.46 -25.09
N LEU A 220 -10.02 -9.77 -23.79
CA LEU A 220 -9.01 -10.45 -22.96
C LEU A 220 -9.00 -11.99 -23.13
N ILE A 221 -10.02 -12.58 -23.75
CA ILE A 221 -10.15 -14.05 -23.87
C ILE A 221 -8.94 -14.70 -24.55
N PRO A 222 -8.39 -14.15 -25.65
CA PRO A 222 -7.20 -14.72 -26.29
C PRO A 222 -5.97 -14.74 -25.36
N LEU A 223 -5.87 -13.77 -24.43
CA LEU A 223 -4.75 -13.66 -23.49
C LEU A 223 -4.83 -14.64 -22.31
N ALA A 224 -5.89 -15.44 -22.19
CA ALA A 224 -5.94 -16.53 -21.22
C ALA A 224 -4.87 -17.61 -21.45
N THR A 225 -4.28 -17.64 -22.64
CA THR A 225 -3.17 -18.55 -23.00
C THR A 225 -1.88 -17.78 -23.31
N ASP A 226 -1.75 -16.54 -22.84
CA ASP A 226 -0.54 -15.73 -23.04
C ASP A 226 0.70 -16.45 -22.48
N THR A 227 1.85 -16.23 -23.12
CA THR A 227 3.13 -16.80 -22.67
C THR A 227 3.58 -16.26 -21.31
N SER A 228 3.17 -15.04 -20.94
CA SER A 228 3.47 -14.41 -19.64
C SER A 228 2.44 -14.83 -18.57
N GLY A 229 2.91 -15.39 -17.45
CA GLY A 229 2.08 -15.67 -16.28
C GLY A 229 1.43 -14.39 -15.70
N GLU A 230 2.16 -13.27 -15.70
CA GLU A 230 1.64 -12.00 -15.23
C GLU A 230 0.43 -11.52 -16.07
N VAL A 231 0.50 -11.66 -17.40
CA VAL A 231 -0.63 -11.36 -18.28
C VAL A 231 -1.80 -12.29 -17.98
N ARG A 232 -1.58 -13.60 -17.88
CA ARG A 232 -2.64 -14.56 -17.55
C ARG A 232 -3.26 -14.31 -16.19
N ALA A 233 -2.49 -13.87 -15.18
CA ALA A 233 -3.01 -13.50 -13.87
C ALA A 233 -3.97 -12.29 -13.94
N GLN A 234 -3.64 -11.27 -14.74
CA GLN A 234 -4.54 -10.13 -14.95
C GLN A 234 -5.81 -10.52 -15.71
N VAL A 235 -5.70 -11.38 -16.68
CA VAL A 235 -6.86 -11.94 -17.41
C VAL A 235 -7.76 -12.74 -16.46
N ALA A 236 -7.19 -13.59 -15.61
CA ALA A 236 -7.93 -14.31 -14.58
C ALA A 236 -8.73 -13.37 -13.68
N ARG A 237 -8.12 -12.27 -13.25
CA ARG A 237 -8.76 -11.23 -12.43
C ARG A 237 -9.92 -10.53 -13.16
N ALA A 238 -9.74 -10.24 -14.45
CA ALA A 238 -10.76 -9.60 -15.28
C ALA A 238 -11.99 -10.49 -15.54
N PHE A 239 -11.85 -11.80 -15.41
CA PHE A 239 -12.93 -12.75 -15.64
C PHE A 239 -13.83 -12.97 -14.41
N SER A 240 -13.74 -12.13 -13.38
CA SER A 240 -14.68 -12.14 -12.26
C SER A 240 -16.11 -11.81 -12.72
N HIS A 241 -17.11 -12.30 -12.01
CA HIS A 241 -18.52 -11.99 -12.31
C HIS A 241 -18.80 -10.49 -12.26
N ARG A 242 -18.11 -9.75 -11.38
CA ARG A 242 -18.23 -8.30 -11.29
C ARG A 242 -17.88 -7.57 -12.60
N ALA A 243 -16.88 -8.08 -13.35
CA ALA A 243 -16.46 -7.48 -14.62
C ALA A 243 -17.21 -8.07 -15.82
N ALA A 244 -17.42 -9.40 -15.85
CA ALA A 244 -18.04 -10.10 -16.96
C ALA A 244 -19.57 -9.97 -16.98
N GLY A 245 -20.19 -9.88 -15.80
CA GLY A 245 -21.65 -9.93 -15.65
C GLY A 245 -22.24 -11.25 -16.19
N ASP A 246 -23.55 -11.37 -16.15
CA ASP A 246 -24.26 -12.56 -16.65
C ASP A 246 -24.06 -12.78 -18.16
N SER A 247 -23.94 -11.70 -18.93
CA SER A 247 -23.84 -11.73 -20.39
C SER A 247 -22.57 -12.41 -20.92
N LEU A 248 -21.45 -12.31 -20.19
CA LEU A 248 -20.17 -12.90 -20.56
C LEU A 248 -19.79 -14.12 -19.70
N ALA A 249 -20.55 -14.41 -18.63
CA ALA A 249 -20.23 -15.47 -17.68
C ALA A 249 -20.01 -16.84 -18.35
N ALA A 250 -20.87 -17.22 -19.29
CA ALA A 250 -20.74 -18.50 -20.01
C ALA A 250 -19.47 -18.54 -20.89
N LEU A 251 -19.06 -17.40 -21.44
CA LEU A 251 -17.91 -17.30 -22.34
C LEU A 251 -16.58 -17.35 -21.58
N VAL A 252 -16.48 -16.72 -20.39
CA VAL A 252 -15.21 -16.59 -19.64
C VAL A 252 -14.99 -17.73 -18.64
N ARG A 253 -16.03 -18.47 -18.19
CA ARG A 253 -15.86 -19.53 -17.19
C ARG A 253 -14.97 -20.69 -17.63
N ALA A 254 -15.06 -21.13 -18.88
CA ALA A 254 -14.24 -22.24 -19.36
C ALA A 254 -12.73 -21.86 -19.36
N PRO A 255 -12.28 -20.75 -19.98
CA PRO A 255 -10.89 -20.32 -19.87
C PRO A 255 -10.49 -20.03 -18.41
N LEU A 256 -11.35 -19.45 -17.58
CA LEU A 256 -11.07 -19.20 -16.16
C LEU A 256 -10.85 -20.51 -15.37
N THR A 257 -11.64 -21.56 -15.66
CA THR A 257 -11.45 -22.88 -15.05
C THR A 257 -10.13 -23.52 -15.48
N ALA A 258 -9.66 -23.26 -16.70
CA ALA A 258 -8.34 -23.70 -17.16
C ALA A 258 -7.21 -22.96 -16.39
N LEU A 259 -7.35 -21.63 -16.20
CA LEU A 259 -6.41 -20.81 -15.44
C LEU A 259 -6.31 -21.21 -13.95
N ALA A 260 -7.35 -21.81 -13.38
CA ALA A 260 -7.29 -22.38 -12.02
C ALA A 260 -6.35 -23.61 -11.90
N ARG A 261 -5.82 -24.10 -13.03
CA ARG A 261 -4.83 -25.19 -13.10
C ARG A 261 -3.52 -24.73 -13.74
N ASP A 262 -3.29 -23.44 -13.87
CA ASP A 262 -2.09 -22.85 -14.44
C ASP A 262 -0.82 -23.32 -13.68
N PRO A 263 0.32 -23.50 -14.35
CA PRO A 263 1.58 -23.81 -13.66
C PRO A 263 2.01 -22.70 -12.68
N ASP A 264 1.65 -21.45 -12.95
CA ASP A 264 1.98 -20.29 -12.11
C ASP A 264 0.97 -20.15 -10.94
N PRO A 265 1.40 -20.21 -9.67
CA PRO A 265 0.50 -20.04 -8.52
C PRO A 265 -0.21 -18.68 -8.47
N HIS A 266 0.41 -17.60 -8.96
CA HIS A 266 -0.23 -16.29 -9.03
C HIS A 266 -1.44 -16.28 -9.97
N VAL A 267 -1.36 -17.01 -11.09
CA VAL A 267 -2.49 -17.20 -12.00
C VAL A 267 -3.59 -18.00 -11.32
N ARG A 268 -3.25 -19.12 -10.64
CA ARG A 268 -4.24 -19.93 -9.93
C ARG A 268 -4.97 -19.15 -8.83
N ILE A 269 -4.24 -18.34 -8.04
CA ILE A 269 -4.83 -17.48 -6.99
C ILE A 269 -5.89 -16.56 -7.59
N ASN A 270 -5.55 -15.82 -8.67
CA ASN A 270 -6.50 -14.89 -9.30
C ASN A 270 -7.68 -15.62 -9.94
N ALA A 271 -7.44 -16.79 -10.53
CA ALA A 271 -8.51 -17.61 -11.13
C ALA A 271 -9.49 -18.14 -10.07
N ILE A 272 -8.99 -18.61 -8.92
CA ILE A 272 -9.82 -19.12 -7.82
C ILE A 272 -10.67 -17.98 -7.23
N ARG A 273 -10.08 -16.80 -6.95
CA ARG A 273 -10.83 -15.63 -6.48
C ARG A 273 -11.92 -15.21 -7.46
N SER A 274 -11.63 -15.23 -8.76
CA SER A 274 -12.62 -14.89 -9.78
C SER A 274 -13.71 -15.95 -9.93
N LEU A 275 -13.38 -17.25 -9.86
CA LEU A 275 -14.36 -18.34 -9.90
C LEU A 275 -15.31 -18.29 -8.70
N ALA A 276 -14.82 -17.91 -7.52
CA ALA A 276 -15.64 -17.76 -6.32
C ALA A 276 -16.78 -16.75 -6.50
N THR A 277 -16.54 -15.68 -7.28
CA THR A 277 -17.57 -14.65 -7.54
C THR A 277 -18.78 -15.17 -8.32
N TYR A 278 -18.71 -16.38 -8.90
CA TYR A 278 -19.83 -17.05 -9.58
C TYR A 278 -20.66 -17.95 -8.65
N GLY A 279 -20.25 -18.10 -7.38
CA GLY A 279 -20.96 -18.95 -6.43
C GLY A 279 -20.89 -20.44 -6.80
N ALA A 280 -22.04 -21.13 -6.82
CA ALA A 280 -22.12 -22.57 -7.09
C ALA A 280 -21.39 -23.06 -8.37
N PRO A 281 -21.40 -22.34 -9.51
CA PRO A 281 -20.58 -22.68 -10.67
C PRO A 281 -19.07 -22.72 -10.44
N GLY A 282 -18.54 -21.96 -9.46
CA GLY A 282 -17.13 -21.94 -9.08
C GLY A 282 -16.73 -22.98 -8.05
N LYS A 283 -17.70 -23.56 -7.34
CA LYS A 283 -17.51 -24.44 -6.15
C LYS A 283 -16.46 -25.53 -6.37
N ALA A 284 -16.56 -26.28 -7.47
CA ALA A 284 -15.67 -27.40 -7.71
C ALA A 284 -14.18 -27.00 -7.78
N ALA A 285 -13.88 -25.87 -8.43
CA ALA A 285 -12.51 -25.37 -8.56
C ALA A 285 -11.98 -24.81 -7.23
N VAL A 286 -12.78 -24.01 -6.51
CA VAL A 286 -12.41 -23.43 -5.22
C VAL A 286 -12.14 -24.55 -4.20
N VAL A 287 -13.04 -25.54 -4.10
CA VAL A 287 -12.87 -26.68 -3.18
C VAL A 287 -11.65 -27.53 -3.56
N ALA A 288 -11.38 -27.76 -4.85
CA ALA A 288 -10.19 -28.48 -5.27
C ALA A 288 -8.89 -27.73 -4.87
N ALA A 289 -8.88 -26.39 -4.97
CA ALA A 289 -7.74 -25.56 -4.64
C ALA A 289 -7.41 -25.52 -3.14
N THR A 290 -8.30 -25.95 -2.24
CA THR A 290 -7.96 -26.15 -0.82
C THR A 290 -6.89 -27.24 -0.59
N ARG A 291 -6.57 -28.01 -1.63
CA ARG A 291 -5.52 -29.06 -1.63
C ARG A 291 -4.40 -28.77 -2.62
N ASP A 292 -4.28 -27.52 -3.07
CA ASP A 292 -3.21 -27.09 -3.99
C ASP A 292 -1.82 -27.32 -3.35
N PRO A 293 -0.78 -27.69 -4.10
CA PRO A 293 0.58 -27.82 -3.57
C PRO A 293 1.12 -26.50 -2.99
N ASP A 294 0.72 -25.35 -3.53
CA ASP A 294 1.14 -24.03 -3.06
C ASP A 294 0.27 -23.57 -1.88
N ALA A 295 0.91 -23.18 -0.77
CA ALA A 295 0.21 -22.76 0.45
C ALA A 295 -0.62 -21.47 0.25
N ASN A 296 -0.13 -20.52 -0.56
CA ASN A 296 -0.86 -19.28 -0.84
C ASN A 296 -2.12 -19.52 -1.69
N VAL A 297 -2.08 -20.50 -2.60
CA VAL A 297 -3.27 -20.92 -3.36
C VAL A 297 -4.30 -21.56 -2.41
N ARG A 298 -3.86 -22.43 -1.48
CA ARG A 298 -4.77 -23.02 -0.47
C ARG A 298 -5.41 -21.96 0.42
N ILE A 299 -4.63 -20.99 0.88
CA ILE A 299 -5.13 -19.87 1.71
C ILE A 299 -6.15 -19.04 0.92
N ALA A 300 -5.84 -18.65 -0.32
CA ALA A 300 -6.76 -17.92 -1.18
C ALA A 300 -8.06 -18.71 -1.42
N ALA A 301 -7.98 -20.02 -1.63
CA ALA A 301 -9.16 -20.86 -1.75
C ALA A 301 -9.99 -20.89 -0.46
N ALA A 302 -9.35 -20.97 0.71
CA ALA A 302 -10.02 -20.97 2.00
C ALA A 302 -10.74 -19.64 2.29
N GLU A 303 -10.17 -18.50 1.88
CA GLU A 303 -10.80 -17.18 1.97
C GLU A 303 -12.11 -17.11 1.18
N GLU A 304 -12.21 -17.81 0.07
CA GLU A 304 -13.35 -17.78 -0.85
C GLU A 304 -14.43 -18.86 -0.57
N LEU A 305 -14.23 -19.73 0.41
CA LEU A 305 -15.18 -20.82 0.67
C LEU A 305 -16.58 -20.35 1.01
N GLY A 306 -16.72 -19.21 1.72
CA GLY A 306 -18.01 -18.63 2.07
C GLY A 306 -18.87 -18.26 0.88
N SER A 307 -18.24 -17.96 -0.28
CA SER A 307 -18.94 -17.62 -1.51
C SER A 307 -19.49 -18.84 -2.27
N VAL A 308 -19.01 -20.06 -1.96
CA VAL A 308 -19.28 -21.25 -2.78
C VAL A 308 -19.82 -22.46 -2.00
N LEU A 309 -19.54 -22.56 -0.70
CA LEU A 309 -20.06 -23.66 0.12
C LEU A 309 -21.48 -23.37 0.58
N ASP A 310 -22.27 -24.44 0.68
CA ASP A 310 -23.53 -24.43 1.41
C ASP A 310 -23.27 -24.54 2.92
N ASN A 311 -24.26 -24.32 3.76
CA ASN A 311 -24.15 -24.35 5.21
C ASN A 311 -24.11 -25.79 5.79
N THR A 312 -23.74 -26.79 4.97
CA THR A 312 -23.61 -28.15 5.47
C THR A 312 -22.31 -28.32 6.27
N ARG A 313 -22.44 -28.71 7.52
CA ARG A 313 -21.30 -28.95 8.42
C ARG A 313 -20.22 -29.85 7.79
N ALA A 314 -20.65 -30.90 7.07
CA ALA A 314 -19.71 -31.86 6.47
C ALA A 314 -18.76 -31.22 5.44
N ALA A 315 -19.26 -30.26 4.62
CA ALA A 315 -18.44 -29.56 3.65
C ALA A 315 -17.38 -28.70 4.34
N TRP A 316 -17.77 -27.93 5.38
CA TRP A 316 -16.85 -27.10 6.14
C TRP A 316 -15.81 -27.90 6.93
N MET A 317 -16.21 -29.03 7.53
CA MET A 317 -15.28 -29.92 8.20
C MET A 317 -14.29 -30.58 7.25
N SER A 318 -14.71 -30.92 6.03
CA SER A 318 -13.80 -31.41 4.99
C SER A 318 -12.76 -30.35 4.61
N ALA A 319 -13.19 -29.08 4.48
CA ALA A 319 -12.28 -27.95 4.22
C ALA A 319 -11.32 -27.75 5.40
N TRP A 320 -11.80 -27.72 6.63
CA TRP A 320 -10.98 -27.57 7.84
C TRP A 320 -9.85 -28.60 7.94
N LYS A 321 -10.14 -29.85 7.58
CA LYS A 321 -9.19 -30.97 7.62
C LYS A 321 -8.21 -31.02 6.45
N ALA A 322 -8.39 -30.17 5.43
CA ALA A 322 -7.55 -30.20 4.22
C ALA A 322 -6.11 -29.72 4.45
N ASP A 323 -5.92 -28.78 5.41
CA ASP A 323 -4.60 -28.29 5.80
C ASP A 323 -4.59 -27.94 7.29
N THR A 324 -3.44 -28.15 7.96
CA THR A 324 -3.22 -27.82 9.37
C THR A 324 -2.56 -26.47 9.58
N GLY A 325 -2.13 -25.80 8.49
CA GLY A 325 -1.46 -24.51 8.55
C GLY A 325 -2.34 -23.44 9.20
N PHE A 326 -1.75 -22.66 10.10
CA PHE A 326 -2.46 -21.64 10.88
C PHE A 326 -3.31 -20.71 9.99
N MET A 327 -2.71 -20.13 8.94
CA MET A 327 -3.40 -19.16 8.08
C MET A 327 -4.53 -19.81 7.27
N TYR A 328 -4.34 -21.02 6.81
CA TYR A 328 -5.40 -21.76 6.13
C TYR A 328 -6.60 -21.98 7.07
N ARG A 329 -6.36 -22.48 8.28
CA ARG A 329 -7.42 -22.71 9.28
C ARG A 329 -8.12 -21.41 9.69
N ARG A 330 -7.35 -20.32 9.88
CA ARG A 330 -7.92 -18.98 10.13
C ARG A 330 -8.87 -18.58 9.01
N SER A 331 -8.46 -18.72 7.74
CA SER A 331 -9.29 -18.36 6.59
C SER A 331 -10.56 -19.20 6.49
N VAL A 332 -10.47 -20.52 6.72
CA VAL A 332 -11.66 -21.40 6.79
C VAL A 332 -12.61 -20.95 7.89
N LEU A 333 -12.08 -20.62 9.07
CA LEU A 333 -12.86 -20.17 10.21
C LEU A 333 -13.62 -18.88 9.90
N VAL A 334 -12.92 -17.83 9.46
CA VAL A 334 -13.52 -16.54 9.13
C VAL A 334 -14.58 -16.70 8.04
N SER A 335 -14.27 -17.51 7.03
CA SER A 335 -15.19 -17.80 5.92
C SER A 335 -16.45 -18.55 6.38
N ALA A 336 -16.33 -19.51 7.30
CA ALA A 336 -17.47 -20.24 7.88
C ALA A 336 -18.35 -19.31 8.71
N MET A 337 -17.76 -18.49 9.56
CA MET A 337 -18.49 -17.57 10.43
C MET A 337 -19.25 -16.50 9.63
N SER A 338 -18.71 -16.06 8.50
CA SER A 338 -19.42 -15.13 7.61
C SER A 338 -20.70 -15.72 7.01
N GLN A 339 -20.84 -17.05 7.02
CA GLN A 339 -22.03 -17.79 6.59
C GLN A 339 -22.87 -18.33 7.78
N ASP A 340 -22.61 -17.81 8.99
CA ASP A 340 -23.24 -18.27 10.24
C ASP A 340 -23.07 -19.76 10.52
N VAL A 341 -21.97 -20.34 10.04
CA VAL A 341 -21.62 -21.75 10.29
C VAL A 341 -20.65 -21.82 11.48
N VAL A 342 -21.10 -22.43 12.55
CA VAL A 342 -20.26 -22.71 13.72
C VAL A 342 -19.57 -24.06 13.53
N LEU A 343 -18.23 -24.03 13.43
CA LEU A 343 -17.44 -25.26 13.44
C LEU A 343 -17.34 -25.76 14.88
N PRO A 344 -17.56 -27.09 15.15
CA PRO A 344 -17.63 -27.60 16.53
C PRO A 344 -16.29 -27.52 17.25
N ALA A 345 -16.29 -27.05 18.46
CA ALA A 345 -15.13 -26.95 19.33
C ALA A 345 -14.40 -28.30 19.53
N ALA A 346 -15.12 -29.41 19.65
CA ALA A 346 -14.57 -30.74 19.85
C ALA A 346 -13.68 -31.25 18.67
N GLU A 347 -13.80 -30.66 17.48
CA GLU A 347 -13.01 -31.06 16.31
C GLU A 347 -11.83 -30.10 16.05
N ILE A 348 -11.65 -29.08 16.90
CA ILE A 348 -10.61 -28.04 16.80
C ILE A 348 -9.58 -28.19 17.93
N ASP A 349 -9.47 -29.37 18.52
CA ASP A 349 -8.53 -29.73 19.58
C ASP A 349 -8.71 -28.99 20.93
N GLU A 350 -9.81 -28.24 21.16
CA GLU A 350 -10.12 -27.63 22.47
C GLU A 350 -11.62 -27.66 22.82
N PRO A 351 -11.97 -27.97 24.12
CA PRO A 351 -13.33 -28.33 24.49
C PRO A 351 -14.36 -27.20 24.51
N ASP A 352 -14.00 -25.93 24.57
CA ASP A 352 -14.95 -24.93 25.10
C ASP A 352 -15.13 -23.61 24.33
N SER A 353 -15.01 -23.56 23.07
CA SER A 353 -15.31 -22.37 22.25
C SER A 353 -14.09 -21.60 21.68
N TRP A 354 -14.34 -20.96 20.59
CA TRP A 354 -13.42 -20.08 19.88
C TRP A 354 -12.78 -19.00 20.75
N ALA A 355 -13.51 -18.50 21.75
CA ALA A 355 -13.05 -17.49 22.69
C ALA A 355 -11.94 -18.01 23.64
N HIS A 356 -11.71 -19.33 23.71
CA HIS A 356 -10.75 -19.96 24.61
C HIS A 356 -9.53 -20.57 23.89
N GLN A 357 -9.37 -20.32 22.59
CA GLN A 357 -8.15 -20.73 21.88
C GLN A 357 -6.91 -20.12 22.54
N SER A 358 -5.85 -20.89 22.73
CA SER A 358 -4.61 -20.40 23.33
C SER A 358 -3.94 -19.32 22.47
N ASP A 359 -4.05 -19.45 21.14
CA ASP A 359 -3.50 -18.48 20.20
C ASP A 359 -4.41 -17.25 20.08
N TRP A 360 -3.94 -16.08 20.54
CA TRP A 360 -4.66 -14.81 20.44
C TRP A 360 -5.08 -14.47 19.01
N ARG A 361 -4.31 -14.89 18.00
CA ARG A 361 -4.59 -14.59 16.57
C ARG A 361 -5.87 -15.28 16.10
N LEU A 362 -6.17 -16.48 16.62
CA LEU A 362 -7.44 -17.15 16.35
C LEU A 362 -8.59 -16.43 17.04
N ARG A 363 -8.41 -16.03 18.31
CA ARG A 363 -9.44 -15.27 19.03
C ARG A 363 -9.72 -13.91 18.38
N ALA A 364 -8.68 -13.19 17.92
CA ALA A 364 -8.83 -11.96 17.15
C ALA A 364 -9.55 -12.21 15.81
N ALA A 365 -9.25 -13.32 15.11
CA ALA A 365 -9.94 -13.68 13.87
C ALA A 365 -11.43 -14.00 14.11
N VAL A 366 -11.79 -14.54 15.25
CA VAL A 366 -13.21 -14.72 15.65
C VAL A 366 -13.90 -13.37 15.82
N ALA A 367 -13.22 -12.41 16.45
CA ALA A 367 -13.74 -11.05 16.57
C ALA A 367 -13.94 -10.38 15.21
N ASP A 368 -12.94 -10.46 14.33
CA ASP A 368 -13.01 -9.93 12.95
C ASP A 368 -14.18 -10.53 12.17
N ALA A 369 -14.35 -11.87 12.26
CA ALA A 369 -15.45 -12.56 11.60
C ALA A 369 -16.81 -12.18 12.21
N GLY A 370 -16.85 -11.84 13.49
CA GLY A 370 -18.04 -11.29 14.16
C GLY A 370 -18.52 -10.00 13.52
N GLY A 371 -17.60 -9.16 12.98
CA GLY A 371 -17.97 -7.94 12.25
C GLY A 371 -18.75 -8.19 10.95
N ALA A 372 -18.65 -9.40 10.38
CA ALA A 372 -19.45 -9.84 9.23
C ALA A 372 -20.72 -10.59 9.64
N ALA A 373 -21.06 -10.64 10.93
CA ALA A 373 -22.23 -11.37 11.43
C ALA A 373 -23.53 -10.82 10.82
N PRO A 374 -24.48 -11.71 10.49
CA PRO A 374 -25.72 -11.30 9.80
C PRO A 374 -26.67 -10.48 10.69
N THR A 375 -26.47 -10.52 12.01
CA THR A 375 -27.29 -9.78 12.96
C THR A 375 -26.46 -9.14 14.07
N ILE A 376 -26.94 -8.01 14.60
CA ILE A 376 -26.33 -7.35 15.77
C ILE A 376 -26.33 -8.25 17.01
N LEU A 377 -27.34 -9.08 17.19
CA LEU A 377 -27.39 -10.03 18.30
C LEU A 377 -26.19 -11.00 18.24
N ARG A 378 -25.93 -11.53 17.04
CA ARG A 378 -24.80 -12.45 16.83
C ARG A 378 -23.44 -11.75 17.02
N LEU A 379 -23.30 -10.54 16.48
CA LEU A 379 -22.12 -9.70 16.74
C LEU A 379 -21.90 -9.50 18.24
N ARG A 380 -22.97 -9.21 19.00
CA ARG A 380 -22.90 -9.02 20.46
C ARG A 380 -22.46 -10.29 21.20
N GLU A 381 -22.99 -11.45 20.83
CA GLU A 381 -22.60 -12.73 21.42
C GLU A 381 -21.11 -13.02 21.25
N ILE A 382 -20.53 -12.64 20.12
CA ILE A 382 -19.11 -12.84 19.81
C ILE A 382 -18.25 -11.75 20.46
N SER A 383 -18.59 -10.48 20.26
CA SER A 383 -17.70 -9.35 20.56
C SER A 383 -17.64 -9.01 22.06
N LEU A 384 -18.74 -9.16 22.83
CA LEU A 384 -18.72 -8.80 24.25
C LEU A 384 -17.75 -9.64 25.09
N PRO A 385 -17.69 -10.97 24.96
CA PRO A 385 -16.66 -11.75 25.66
C PRO A 385 -15.24 -11.35 25.24
N LEU A 386 -15.00 -11.15 23.94
CA LEU A 386 -13.69 -10.83 23.39
C LEU A 386 -13.23 -9.40 23.69
N ALA A 387 -14.15 -8.46 23.96
CA ALA A 387 -13.82 -7.12 24.45
C ALA A 387 -13.21 -7.11 25.86
N ARG A 388 -13.25 -8.24 26.55
CA ARG A 388 -12.64 -8.45 27.89
C ARG A 388 -11.51 -9.47 27.86
N ASP A 389 -11.03 -9.85 26.68
CA ASP A 389 -9.93 -10.80 26.52
C ASP A 389 -8.67 -10.28 27.24
N PRO A 390 -7.87 -11.17 27.85
CA PRO A 390 -6.61 -10.75 28.48
C PRO A 390 -5.62 -10.12 27.48
N ASP A 391 -5.67 -10.52 26.20
CA ASP A 391 -4.81 -9.96 25.17
C ASP A 391 -5.41 -8.68 24.56
N PRO A 392 -4.70 -7.53 24.60
CA PRO A 392 -5.21 -6.27 24.07
C PRO A 392 -5.47 -6.29 22.55
N ARG A 393 -4.78 -7.16 21.81
CA ARG A 393 -4.98 -7.32 20.36
C ARG A 393 -6.33 -7.91 20.02
N VAL A 394 -6.79 -8.86 20.85
CA VAL A 394 -8.13 -9.45 20.75
C VAL A 394 -9.19 -8.40 21.10
N ARG A 395 -8.95 -7.60 22.16
CA ARG A 395 -9.86 -6.52 22.52
C ARG A 395 -9.98 -5.48 21.41
N SER A 396 -8.84 -5.09 20.78
CA SER A 396 -8.86 -4.18 19.62
C SER A 396 -9.70 -4.74 18.47
N ALA A 397 -9.52 -6.03 18.11
CA ALA A 397 -10.29 -6.68 17.06
C ALA A 397 -11.79 -6.69 17.37
N ALA A 398 -12.16 -6.93 18.64
CA ALA A 398 -13.56 -6.89 19.07
C ALA A 398 -14.19 -5.50 18.92
N PHE A 399 -13.47 -4.41 19.23
CA PHE A 399 -13.95 -3.04 19.00
C PHE A 399 -14.01 -2.69 17.52
N ALA A 400 -13.04 -3.11 16.72
CA ALA A 400 -13.04 -2.89 15.27
C ALA A 400 -14.23 -3.57 14.56
N ALA A 401 -14.60 -4.77 14.99
CA ALA A 401 -15.75 -5.52 14.47
C ALA A 401 -17.07 -4.76 14.62
N MET A 402 -17.16 -3.86 15.59
CA MET A 402 -18.34 -3.04 15.84
C MET A 402 -18.55 -1.89 14.86
N ALA A 403 -17.47 -1.36 14.29
CA ALA A 403 -17.52 -0.15 13.48
C ALA A 403 -18.57 -0.18 12.35
N PRO A 404 -18.73 -1.28 11.58
CA PRO A 404 -19.75 -1.36 10.51
C PRO A 404 -21.19 -1.27 11.00
N HIS A 405 -21.43 -1.57 12.28
CA HIS A 405 -22.77 -1.63 12.89
C HIS A 405 -23.05 -0.47 13.85
N ALA A 406 -22.16 0.50 13.91
CA ALA A 406 -22.23 1.59 14.88
C ALA A 406 -23.46 2.51 14.72
N ASP A 407 -24.09 2.52 13.54
CA ASP A 407 -25.19 3.44 13.19
C ASP A 407 -26.59 2.86 13.37
N THR A 408 -26.75 1.62 13.78
CA THR A 408 -28.07 1.04 13.92
C THR A 408 -28.67 1.38 15.28
N ALA A 409 -29.96 1.75 15.30
CA ALA A 409 -30.70 2.05 16.53
C ALA A 409 -30.66 0.86 17.52
N GLU A 410 -30.64 -0.37 17.02
CA GLU A 410 -30.54 -1.59 17.82
C GLU A 410 -29.18 -1.71 18.53
N SER A 411 -28.11 -1.16 17.96
CA SER A 411 -26.77 -1.22 18.56
C SER A 411 -26.52 -0.12 19.58
N HIS A 412 -27.29 0.98 19.57
CA HIS A 412 -27.01 2.17 20.39
C HIS A 412 -26.90 1.89 21.92
N PRO A 413 -27.79 1.10 22.56
CA PRO A 413 -27.73 0.88 24.02
C PRO A 413 -26.44 0.15 24.46
N TRP A 414 -26.06 -0.92 23.75
CA TRP A 414 -24.88 -1.71 24.13
C TRP A 414 -23.59 -1.15 23.51
N ARG A 415 -23.67 -0.34 22.42
CA ARG A 415 -22.55 0.45 21.93
C ARG A 415 -21.93 1.29 23.03
N ARG A 416 -22.76 2.02 23.82
CA ARG A 416 -22.29 2.83 24.94
C ARG A 416 -21.60 1.99 26.01
N GLU A 417 -22.23 0.87 26.44
CA GLU A 417 -21.64 -0.06 27.39
C GLU A 417 -20.27 -0.59 26.90
N PHE A 418 -20.20 -0.97 25.64
CA PHE A 418 -19.02 -1.51 25.00
C PHE A 418 -17.91 -0.44 24.91
N MET A 419 -18.25 0.78 24.51
CA MET A 419 -17.30 1.89 24.35
C MET A 419 -16.76 2.38 25.71
N GLU A 420 -17.53 2.29 26.78
CA GLU A 420 -17.06 2.63 28.12
C GLU A 420 -15.87 1.76 28.57
N TYR A 421 -15.84 0.49 28.21
CA TYR A 421 -14.69 -0.37 28.47
C TYR A 421 -13.52 0.01 27.56
N GLY A 422 -13.74 0.14 26.27
CA GLY A 422 -12.70 0.48 25.29
C GLY A 422 -12.07 1.84 25.52
N LEU A 423 -12.87 2.85 25.84
CA LEU A 423 -12.38 4.21 26.11
C LEU A 423 -11.48 4.32 27.36
N LYS A 424 -11.56 3.37 28.29
CA LYS A 424 -10.78 3.34 29.54
C LYS A 424 -9.71 2.24 29.53
N ASP A 425 -9.54 1.53 28.43
CA ASP A 425 -8.59 0.41 28.35
C ASP A 425 -7.16 0.90 28.66
N PRO A 426 -6.38 0.11 29.41
CA PRO A 426 -4.98 0.46 29.69
C PRO A 426 -4.12 0.52 28.42
N ASP A 427 -4.46 -0.27 27.39
CA ASP A 427 -3.75 -0.29 26.11
C ASP A 427 -4.24 0.87 25.21
N PHE A 428 -3.32 1.70 24.76
CA PHE A 428 -3.66 2.89 23.96
C PHE A 428 -4.17 2.55 22.55
N PHE A 429 -3.79 1.40 21.95
CA PHE A 429 -4.36 0.97 20.68
C PHE A 429 -5.79 0.50 20.81
N VAL A 430 -6.14 -0.15 21.92
CA VAL A 430 -7.54 -0.50 22.21
C VAL A 430 -8.38 0.78 22.33
N ARG A 431 -7.87 1.82 23.05
CA ARG A 431 -8.57 3.11 23.12
C ARG A 431 -8.71 3.76 21.74
N ALA A 432 -7.64 3.78 20.94
CA ALA A 432 -7.66 4.33 19.58
C ALA A 432 -8.69 3.63 18.70
N THR A 433 -8.73 2.29 18.72
CA THR A 433 -9.68 1.49 17.96
C THR A 433 -11.12 1.72 18.42
N ALA A 434 -11.36 1.75 19.72
CA ALA A 434 -12.70 2.01 20.27
C ALA A 434 -13.24 3.39 19.85
N ILE A 435 -12.40 4.43 19.94
CA ILE A 435 -12.77 5.79 19.50
C ILE A 435 -12.99 5.83 17.99
N GLY A 436 -12.08 5.23 17.21
CA GLY A 436 -12.17 5.19 15.75
C GLY A 436 -13.44 4.48 15.25
N SER A 437 -13.90 3.46 15.96
CA SER A 437 -15.17 2.78 15.67
C SER A 437 -16.40 3.68 15.83
N LEU A 438 -16.29 4.77 16.60
CA LEU A 438 -17.33 5.77 16.80
C LEU A 438 -17.26 6.93 15.80
N GLU A 439 -16.11 7.18 15.15
CA GLU A 439 -15.86 8.41 14.39
C GLU A 439 -16.93 8.66 13.31
N GLY A 440 -17.31 7.63 12.54
CA GLY A 440 -18.32 7.73 11.48
C GLY A 440 -19.72 8.13 11.98
N HIS A 441 -20.00 7.92 13.25
CA HIS A 441 -21.29 8.14 13.89
C HIS A 441 -21.17 8.91 15.21
N ALA A 442 -20.13 9.77 15.31
CA ALA A 442 -19.83 10.55 16.49
C ALA A 442 -21.03 11.42 16.92
N ALA A 443 -21.45 11.29 18.17
CA ALA A 443 -22.56 12.03 18.76
C ALA A 443 -22.07 13.05 19.79
N ALA A 444 -22.78 14.18 19.91
CA ALA A 444 -22.42 15.27 20.82
C ALA A 444 -22.45 14.84 22.31
N ASP A 445 -23.37 13.94 22.69
CA ASP A 445 -23.51 13.41 24.04
C ASP A 445 -22.40 12.41 24.43
N GLU A 446 -21.67 11.87 23.47
CA GLU A 446 -20.51 10.98 23.68
C GLU A 446 -19.19 11.74 23.87
N VAL A 447 -19.12 13.02 23.47
CA VAL A 447 -17.93 13.87 23.54
C VAL A 447 -17.30 13.90 24.95
N PRO A 448 -18.05 14.00 26.07
CA PRO A 448 -17.46 13.97 27.41
C PRO A 448 -16.71 12.67 27.72
N LEU A 449 -17.18 11.52 27.22
CA LEU A 449 -16.53 10.21 27.42
C LEU A 449 -15.22 10.14 26.64
N VAL A 450 -15.25 10.57 25.37
CA VAL A 450 -14.04 10.60 24.53
C VAL A 450 -13.04 11.65 25.04
N LEU A 451 -13.50 12.77 25.59
CA LEU A 451 -12.62 13.78 26.22
C LEU A 451 -11.91 13.20 27.46
N ALA A 452 -12.59 12.38 28.25
CA ALA A 452 -11.95 11.69 29.37
C ALA A 452 -10.87 10.71 28.88
N SER A 453 -11.14 9.95 27.79
CA SER A 453 -10.15 9.08 27.14
C SER A 453 -8.97 9.85 26.55
N TYR A 454 -9.21 11.02 25.93
CA TYR A 454 -8.15 11.91 25.43
C TYR A 454 -7.19 12.31 26.56
N ARG A 455 -7.72 12.68 27.74
CA ARG A 455 -6.89 13.05 28.90
C ARG A 455 -6.04 11.87 29.41
N LEU A 456 -6.54 10.65 29.36
CA LEU A 456 -5.71 9.46 29.62
C LEU A 456 -4.60 9.32 28.57
N ALA A 457 -4.91 9.60 27.31
CA ALA A 457 -3.98 9.50 26.21
C ALA A 457 -2.88 10.58 26.19
N GLU A 458 -3.00 11.66 26.99
CA GLU A 458 -1.93 12.66 27.13
C GLU A 458 -0.65 12.07 27.73
N ALA A 459 -0.75 11.00 28.53
CA ALA A 459 0.39 10.28 29.09
C ALA A 459 0.95 9.17 28.17
N ASP A 460 0.26 8.85 27.08
CA ASP A 460 0.70 7.78 26.17
C ASP A 460 1.96 8.19 25.39
N THR A 461 2.85 7.26 25.20
CA THR A 461 4.04 7.43 24.35
C THR A 461 3.67 7.51 22.87
N ASN A 462 2.54 6.91 22.48
CA ASN A 462 2.02 6.89 21.11
C ASN A 462 0.85 7.87 20.95
N SER A 463 0.68 8.42 19.76
CA SER A 463 -0.33 9.45 19.47
C SER A 463 -1.69 8.93 19.01
N ASP A 464 -1.82 7.63 18.70
CA ASP A 464 -3.00 7.08 18.02
C ASP A 464 -4.31 7.38 18.75
N ALA A 465 -4.36 7.18 20.08
CA ALA A 465 -5.57 7.47 20.85
C ALA A 465 -5.91 8.97 20.89
N ARG A 466 -4.89 9.86 20.92
CA ARG A 466 -5.10 11.30 20.83
C ARG A 466 -5.63 11.72 19.47
N VAL A 467 -5.04 11.21 18.40
CA VAL A 467 -5.47 11.48 17.01
C VAL A 467 -6.90 11.00 16.79
N ALA A 468 -7.23 9.77 17.22
CA ALA A 468 -8.57 9.24 17.13
C ALA A 468 -9.60 10.10 17.87
N ALA A 469 -9.26 10.56 19.09
CA ALA A 469 -10.13 11.43 19.86
C ALA A 469 -10.36 12.80 19.17
N VAL A 470 -9.32 13.41 18.60
CA VAL A 470 -9.46 14.67 17.87
C VAL A 470 -10.33 14.49 16.62
N ARG A 471 -10.15 13.41 15.86
CA ARG A 471 -11.00 13.07 14.72
C ARG A 471 -12.46 12.90 15.13
N PHE A 472 -12.69 12.22 16.24
CA PHE A 472 -14.03 12.09 16.82
C PHE A 472 -14.65 13.44 17.14
N PHE A 473 -13.93 14.34 17.84
CA PHE A 473 -14.44 15.69 18.17
C PHE A 473 -14.77 16.50 16.92
N VAL A 474 -13.93 16.42 15.90
CA VAL A 474 -14.16 17.08 14.60
C VAL A 474 -15.38 16.51 13.90
N SER A 475 -15.56 15.20 13.89
CA SER A 475 -16.71 14.53 13.28
C SER A 475 -18.01 14.87 14.01
N ALA A 476 -18.01 14.83 15.34
CA ALA A 476 -19.16 15.23 16.17
C ALA A 476 -19.52 16.70 15.96
N TRP A 477 -18.53 17.60 15.93
CA TRP A 477 -18.74 19.03 15.70
C TRP A 477 -19.32 19.32 14.32
N LYS A 478 -18.81 18.69 13.27
CA LYS A 478 -19.33 18.83 11.89
C LYS A 478 -20.77 18.32 11.77
N ARG A 479 -21.08 17.27 12.51
CA ARG A 479 -22.42 16.64 12.47
C ARG A 479 -23.47 17.49 13.18
N ASP A 480 -23.14 17.97 14.38
CA ASP A 480 -24.13 18.60 15.25
C ASP A 480 -23.49 19.55 16.30
N SER A 481 -22.91 20.65 15.83
CA SER A 481 -22.28 21.63 16.73
C SER A 481 -23.28 22.37 17.64
N VAL A 482 -24.59 22.36 17.32
CA VAL A 482 -25.62 23.09 18.07
C VAL A 482 -25.94 22.42 19.39
N HIS A 483 -25.82 21.10 19.48
CA HIS A 483 -26.13 20.35 20.69
C HIS A 483 -24.91 20.15 21.63
N PHE A 484 -23.77 20.80 21.34
CA PHE A 484 -22.66 20.81 22.28
C PHE A 484 -22.97 21.70 23.45
N ALA A 485 -22.88 21.15 24.65
CA ALA A 485 -22.98 21.98 25.89
C ALA A 485 -21.83 22.99 25.97
N ASP A 486 -22.09 24.23 26.40
CA ASP A 486 -21.07 25.27 26.49
C ASP A 486 -19.87 24.87 27.35
N SER A 487 -20.09 24.10 28.42
CA SER A 487 -19.01 23.54 29.24
C SER A 487 -18.09 22.57 28.50
N VAL A 488 -18.64 21.79 27.59
CA VAL A 488 -17.88 20.86 26.75
C VAL A 488 -17.07 21.64 25.71
N VAL A 489 -17.67 22.62 25.05
CA VAL A 489 -16.98 23.51 24.10
C VAL A 489 -15.81 24.24 24.80
N ALA A 490 -16.06 24.77 25.99
CA ALA A 490 -15.02 25.45 26.80
C ALA A 490 -13.88 24.48 27.16
N ALA A 491 -14.20 23.23 27.54
CA ALA A 491 -13.21 22.23 27.89
C ALA A 491 -12.35 21.79 26.66
N LEU A 492 -12.95 21.64 25.48
CA LEU A 492 -12.23 21.31 24.25
C LEU A 492 -11.32 22.44 23.78
N ARG A 493 -11.79 23.71 23.87
CA ARG A 493 -10.99 24.90 23.53
C ARG A 493 -9.84 25.14 24.51
N ALA A 494 -9.95 24.66 25.73
CA ALA A 494 -8.91 24.76 26.76
C ALA A 494 -7.84 23.68 26.65
N LEU A 495 -7.97 22.69 25.73
CA LEU A 495 -6.95 21.66 25.52
C LEU A 495 -5.65 22.31 25.02
N PRO A 496 -4.48 21.86 25.53
CA PRO A 496 -3.20 22.34 25.04
C PRO A 496 -2.99 21.98 23.59
N VAL A 497 -2.22 22.81 22.87
CA VAL A 497 -1.82 22.52 21.49
C VAL A 497 -0.98 21.25 21.48
N PRO A 498 -1.39 20.16 20.80
CA PRO A 498 -0.61 18.94 20.78
C PRO A 498 0.72 19.12 20.02
N HIS A 499 1.77 18.44 20.48
CA HIS A 499 3.03 18.35 19.74
C HIS A 499 2.90 17.49 18.48
N ASP A 500 1.92 16.64 18.48
CA ASP A 500 1.62 15.67 17.43
C ASP A 500 0.96 16.38 16.23
N MET A 501 1.64 16.32 15.09
CA MET A 501 1.18 16.98 13.88
C MET A 501 -0.10 16.34 13.34
N LEU A 502 -0.26 15.01 13.44
CA LEU A 502 -1.47 14.34 12.95
C LEU A 502 -2.72 14.77 13.71
N ALA A 503 -2.61 15.01 15.03
CA ALA A 503 -3.71 15.54 15.82
C ALA A 503 -4.04 16.99 15.42
N ARG A 504 -3.02 17.82 15.12
CA ARG A 504 -3.22 19.21 14.64
C ARG A 504 -3.86 19.24 13.26
N ASP A 505 -3.37 18.40 12.34
CA ASP A 505 -3.90 18.29 10.97
C ASP A 505 -5.36 17.81 10.99
N ALA A 506 -5.69 16.85 11.86
CA ALA A 506 -7.07 16.40 12.06
C ALA A 506 -7.99 17.53 12.55
N ALA A 507 -7.49 18.41 13.42
CA ALA A 507 -8.25 19.55 13.97
C ALA A 507 -8.45 20.72 13.01
N ASP A 508 -7.65 20.82 11.93
CA ASP A 508 -7.57 22.02 11.08
C ASP A 508 -8.87 22.38 10.34
N SER A 509 -9.77 21.40 10.17
CA SER A 509 -11.00 21.56 9.37
C SER A 509 -12.16 22.22 10.13
N VAL A 510 -12.00 22.58 11.42
CA VAL A 510 -13.07 23.15 12.25
C VAL A 510 -12.60 24.34 13.09
N SER A 511 -13.52 25.30 13.35
CA SER A 511 -13.24 26.48 14.18
C SER A 511 -13.06 26.18 15.68
N LEU A 512 -13.46 25.00 16.12
CA LEU A 512 -13.35 24.54 17.51
C LEU A 512 -11.90 24.62 18.02
N PHE A 513 -10.92 24.30 17.16
CA PHE A 513 -9.49 24.25 17.47
C PHE A 513 -8.68 25.35 16.76
N GLU A 514 -9.26 26.54 16.54
CA GLU A 514 -8.58 27.63 15.84
C GLU A 514 -7.27 28.05 16.51
N SER A 515 -7.17 27.95 17.84
CA SER A 515 -5.93 28.20 18.59
C SER A 515 -4.78 27.27 18.17
N TRP A 516 -5.09 26.02 17.82
CA TRP A 516 -4.10 25.04 17.37
C TRP A 516 -3.58 25.36 15.97
N ARG A 517 -4.45 25.80 15.07
CA ARG A 517 -4.10 26.26 13.73
C ARG A 517 -3.16 27.45 13.74
N ARG A 518 -3.37 28.40 14.65
CA ARG A 518 -2.55 29.61 14.80
C ARG A 518 -1.22 29.37 15.53
N ALA A 519 -1.07 28.23 16.21
CA ALA A 519 0.14 27.96 16.96
C ALA A 519 1.32 27.66 16.00
N PRO A 520 2.55 28.13 16.34
CA PRO A 520 3.72 27.80 15.54
C PRO A 520 3.90 26.30 15.37
N VAL A 521 4.25 25.88 14.15
CA VAL A 521 4.65 24.51 13.87
C VAL A 521 6.14 24.42 14.15
N PRO A 522 6.60 23.64 15.13
CA PRO A 522 8.02 23.44 15.35
C PRO A 522 8.65 22.71 14.18
N ASP A 523 9.93 22.95 13.92
CA ASP A 523 10.66 22.14 12.96
C ASP A 523 10.73 20.69 13.50
N PRO A 524 10.44 19.67 12.66
CA PRO A 524 10.37 18.29 13.13
C PRO A 524 11.68 17.79 13.72
N ARG A 525 12.82 18.26 13.18
CA ARG A 525 14.18 17.88 13.57
C ARG A 525 15.13 19.08 13.50
N PRO A 526 16.25 19.06 14.25
CA PRO A 526 17.30 20.08 14.11
C PRO A 526 17.94 20.09 12.72
N SER A 527 18.36 21.25 12.21
CA SER A 527 19.00 21.40 10.89
C SER A 527 20.22 20.45 10.72
N ALA A 528 21.02 20.29 11.77
CA ALA A 528 22.18 19.40 11.75
C ALA A 528 21.81 17.93 11.48
N TRP A 529 20.61 17.49 11.87
CA TRP A 529 20.13 16.13 11.57
C TRP A 529 19.91 15.94 10.07
N TYR A 530 19.23 16.89 9.41
CA TYR A 530 19.01 16.83 7.96
C TYR A 530 20.32 16.89 7.18
N GLU A 531 21.26 17.75 7.59
CA GLU A 531 22.59 17.79 7.00
C GLU A 531 23.35 16.46 7.15
N ASN A 532 23.19 15.79 8.30
CA ASN A 532 23.78 14.47 8.50
C ASN A 532 23.19 13.45 7.52
N ILE A 533 21.86 13.45 7.29
CA ILE A 533 21.21 12.61 6.27
C ILE A 533 21.81 12.87 4.88
N VAL A 534 21.99 14.13 4.51
CA VAL A 534 22.65 14.47 3.23
C VAL A 534 24.03 13.83 3.14
N ARG A 535 24.87 13.97 4.19
CA ARG A 535 26.25 13.44 4.20
C ARG A 535 26.31 11.92 4.22
N THR A 536 25.43 11.26 4.97
CA THR A 536 25.53 9.82 5.26
C THR A 536 24.66 8.94 4.36
N ARG A 537 23.62 9.48 3.75
CA ARG A 537 22.67 8.73 2.89
C ARG A 537 22.70 9.22 1.45
N ILE A 538 22.54 10.53 1.23
CA ILE A 538 22.36 11.06 -0.13
C ILE A 538 23.70 11.10 -0.88
N LEU A 539 24.75 11.69 -0.32
CA LEU A 539 26.02 11.83 -1.04
C LEU A 539 26.64 10.49 -1.44
N PRO A 540 26.70 9.45 -0.58
CA PRO A 540 27.16 8.12 -0.99
C PRO A 540 26.32 7.52 -2.11
N ALA A 541 25.00 7.66 -2.04
CA ALA A 541 24.06 7.13 -3.05
C ALA A 541 24.21 7.86 -4.40
N LEU A 542 24.40 9.17 -4.41
CA LEU A 542 24.75 9.94 -5.62
C LEU A 542 26.11 9.52 -6.20
N GLY A 543 27.03 9.06 -5.35
CA GLY A 543 28.31 8.47 -5.73
C GLY A 543 28.21 7.01 -6.22
N GLY A 544 27.01 6.43 -6.29
CA GLY A 544 26.77 5.06 -6.75
C GLY A 544 26.79 4.00 -5.65
N THR A 545 26.91 4.37 -4.37
CA THR A 545 26.89 3.43 -3.23
C THR A 545 25.52 3.48 -2.56
N LEU A 546 24.60 2.62 -3.01
CA LEU A 546 23.28 2.49 -2.40
C LEU A 546 23.35 1.64 -1.12
N PRO A 547 22.66 2.05 -0.03
CA PRO A 547 22.54 1.21 1.15
C PRO A 547 21.83 -0.10 0.82
N ARG A 548 22.16 -1.16 1.55
CA ARG A 548 21.53 -2.48 1.43
C ARG A 548 20.97 -2.93 2.77
N ALA A 549 20.07 -3.89 2.71
CA ALA A 549 19.58 -4.58 3.89
C ALA A 549 19.29 -6.05 3.57
N GLU A 550 19.38 -6.89 4.61
CA GLU A 550 19.02 -8.30 4.57
C GLU A 550 17.90 -8.56 5.59
N ILE A 551 16.79 -9.12 5.13
CA ILE A 551 15.74 -9.66 5.98
C ILE A 551 15.99 -11.16 6.12
N VAL A 552 16.43 -11.59 7.29
CA VAL A 552 16.70 -13.01 7.60
C VAL A 552 15.43 -13.61 8.20
N THR A 553 14.86 -14.60 7.54
CA THR A 553 13.63 -15.27 7.93
C THR A 553 13.86 -16.76 8.11
N GLU A 554 12.96 -17.47 8.78
CA GLU A 554 12.98 -18.93 8.87
C GLU A 554 12.89 -19.64 7.50
N ARG A 555 12.47 -18.93 6.43
CA ARG A 555 12.41 -19.45 5.06
C ARG A 555 13.64 -19.12 4.21
N GLY A 556 14.56 -18.32 4.75
CA GLY A 556 15.75 -17.85 4.04
C GLY A 556 15.90 -16.34 4.08
N THR A 557 16.82 -15.81 3.29
CA THR A 557 17.19 -14.39 3.30
C THR A 557 16.68 -13.66 2.07
N ILE A 558 16.07 -12.49 2.28
CA ILE A 558 15.71 -11.51 1.25
C ILE A 558 16.74 -10.40 1.29
N THR A 559 17.34 -10.07 0.14
CA THR A 559 18.33 -8.99 0.01
C THR A 559 17.72 -7.80 -0.70
N LEU A 560 17.91 -6.62 -0.12
CA LEU A 560 17.34 -5.34 -0.54
C LEU A 560 18.41 -4.35 -0.95
N GLU A 561 18.08 -3.48 -1.91
CA GLU A 561 18.78 -2.23 -2.23
C GLU A 561 17.84 -1.07 -1.91
N LEU A 562 18.32 -0.04 -1.18
CA LEU A 562 17.49 1.03 -0.66
C LEU A 562 17.70 2.35 -1.42
N TYR A 563 16.63 3.09 -1.67
CA TYR A 563 16.63 4.29 -2.51
C TYR A 563 16.87 5.57 -1.70
N ALA A 564 18.10 5.73 -1.20
CA ALA A 564 18.49 6.82 -0.31
C ALA A 564 18.48 8.22 -0.94
N VAL A 565 18.39 8.33 -2.27
CA VAL A 565 18.19 9.63 -2.96
C VAL A 565 16.70 9.97 -3.06
N ASP A 566 15.86 8.96 -3.29
CA ASP A 566 14.42 9.14 -3.55
C ASP A 566 13.59 9.22 -2.25
N ALA A 567 14.05 8.54 -1.19
CA ALA A 567 13.38 8.49 0.11
C ALA A 567 14.40 8.48 1.28
N PRO A 568 15.22 9.54 1.43
CA PRO A 568 16.34 9.55 2.37
C PRO A 568 15.93 9.43 3.83
N LEU A 569 14.83 10.06 4.25
CA LEU A 569 14.36 10.03 5.64
C LEU A 569 13.78 8.66 5.99
N THR A 570 13.05 8.06 5.06
CA THR A 570 12.46 6.71 5.20
C THR A 570 13.56 5.65 5.28
N VAL A 571 14.58 5.73 4.41
CA VAL A 571 15.74 4.82 4.42
C VAL A 571 16.52 4.95 5.72
N ASP A 572 16.79 6.18 6.18
CA ASP A 572 17.49 6.40 7.45
C ASP A 572 16.71 5.86 8.65
N ASN A 573 15.39 6.08 8.67
CA ASN A 573 14.49 5.55 9.70
C ASN A 573 14.53 4.01 9.74
N PHE A 574 14.35 3.36 8.58
CA PHE A 574 14.37 1.91 8.47
C PHE A 574 15.71 1.31 8.95
N LEU A 575 16.85 1.85 8.47
CA LEU A 575 18.17 1.38 8.87
C LEU A 575 18.47 1.65 10.35
N THR A 576 18.00 2.77 10.89
CA THR A 576 18.14 3.10 12.31
C THR A 576 17.37 2.13 13.20
N LEU A 577 16.14 1.78 12.81
CA LEU A 577 15.34 0.78 13.52
C LEU A 577 15.98 -0.62 13.42
N ALA A 578 16.45 -1.00 12.24
CA ALA A 578 17.16 -2.27 12.04
C ALA A 578 18.41 -2.37 12.92
N ALA A 579 19.24 -1.31 12.97
CA ALA A 579 20.45 -1.27 13.82
C ALA A 579 20.14 -1.35 15.32
N LYS A 580 18.94 -0.98 15.75
CA LYS A 580 18.47 -1.10 17.15
C LYS A 580 17.84 -2.46 17.46
N GLY A 581 17.81 -3.41 16.51
CA GLY A 581 17.13 -4.69 16.66
C GLY A 581 15.60 -4.56 16.76
N TYR A 582 15.03 -3.47 16.23
CA TYR A 582 13.60 -3.25 16.31
C TYR A 582 12.79 -4.34 15.59
N TYR A 583 13.35 -4.92 14.54
CA TYR A 583 12.73 -5.95 13.71
C TYR A 583 13.10 -7.38 14.11
N ASP A 584 13.86 -7.56 15.21
CA ASP A 584 14.27 -8.88 15.66
C ASP A 584 13.10 -9.60 16.33
N ASP A 585 12.94 -10.88 16.03
CA ASP A 585 11.88 -11.75 16.54
C ASP A 585 10.44 -11.31 16.24
N VAL A 586 10.23 -10.55 15.14
CA VAL A 586 8.89 -10.18 14.67
C VAL A 586 8.36 -11.19 13.64
N ARG A 587 7.08 -11.09 13.31
CA ARG A 587 6.43 -11.99 12.34
C ARG A 587 5.67 -11.20 11.30
N PHE A 588 5.71 -11.65 10.06
CA PHE A 588 4.85 -11.09 9.03
C PHE A 588 3.40 -11.12 9.49
N HIS A 589 2.89 -9.98 9.96
CA HIS A 589 1.53 -9.89 10.51
C HIS A 589 0.46 -9.88 9.42
N ARG A 590 0.85 -9.59 8.16
CA ARG A 590 -0.07 -9.59 7.02
C ARG A 590 0.64 -10.07 5.76
N VAL A 591 0.22 -11.21 5.23
CA VAL A 591 0.63 -11.69 3.91
C VAL A 591 -0.61 -11.94 3.08
N VAL A 592 -0.78 -11.19 2.01
CA VAL A 592 -1.89 -11.36 1.07
C VAL A 592 -1.34 -12.01 -0.19
N PRO A 593 -1.79 -13.23 -0.53
CA PRO A 593 -1.37 -13.92 -1.73
C PRO A 593 -1.51 -13.03 -2.98
N ASP A 594 -0.50 -13.01 -3.84
CA ASP A 594 -0.42 -12.20 -5.06
C ASP A 594 -0.49 -10.67 -4.84
N PHE A 595 -0.28 -10.17 -3.61
CA PHE A 595 -0.29 -8.74 -3.33
C PHE A 595 0.95 -8.31 -2.55
N VAL A 596 0.96 -8.48 -1.23
CA VAL A 596 2.03 -8.00 -0.35
C VAL A 596 2.42 -9.00 0.73
N ALA A 597 3.68 -8.91 1.20
CA ALA A 597 4.12 -9.40 2.50
C ALA A 597 4.48 -8.17 3.35
N GLN A 598 3.71 -7.90 4.41
CA GLN A 598 3.83 -6.72 5.26
C GLN A 598 4.29 -7.10 6.66
N ASP A 599 5.24 -6.32 7.18
CA ASP A 599 5.77 -6.46 8.52
C ASP A 599 6.29 -5.13 9.10
N GLY A 600 7.07 -5.22 10.18
CA GLY A 600 7.59 -4.06 10.93
C GLY A 600 6.72 -3.67 12.12
N ASP A 601 5.78 -4.52 12.48
CA ASP A 601 4.91 -4.38 13.65
C ASP A 601 5.32 -5.36 14.75
N ARG A 602 5.94 -4.88 15.82
CA ARG A 602 6.30 -5.69 17.01
C ARG A 602 5.09 -6.20 17.79
N ARG A 603 3.94 -5.58 17.63
CA ARG A 603 2.69 -6.01 18.25
C ARG A 603 2.07 -7.19 17.48
N GLY A 604 2.27 -7.23 16.17
CA GLY A 604 1.86 -8.32 15.29
C GLY A 604 0.37 -8.33 14.92
N ASP A 605 -0.35 -7.23 15.14
CA ASP A 605 -1.78 -7.07 14.80
C ASP A 605 -2.05 -5.97 13.77
N GLY A 606 -1.00 -5.36 13.22
CA GLY A 606 -1.08 -4.26 12.25
C GLY A 606 -1.10 -2.86 12.89
N ASN A 607 -1.22 -2.75 14.22
CA ASN A 607 -1.33 -1.47 14.91
C ASN A 607 -0.01 -1.01 15.55
N GLY A 608 0.99 -1.89 15.68
CA GLY A 608 2.25 -1.55 16.32
C GLY A 608 3.14 -0.68 15.43
N GLY A 609 3.92 0.20 16.07
CA GLY A 609 4.88 1.11 15.42
C GLY A 609 5.84 1.70 16.43
N PRO A 610 6.81 2.52 15.97
CA PRO A 610 7.63 3.32 16.86
C PRO A 610 6.77 4.44 17.47
N ALA A 611 7.20 5.02 18.57
CA ALA A 611 6.44 6.09 19.24
C ALA A 611 6.45 7.44 18.47
N TYR A 612 6.54 7.39 17.14
CA TYR A 612 6.55 8.55 16.23
C TYR A 612 6.12 8.13 14.83
N THR A 613 5.75 9.12 14.02
CA THR A 613 5.52 8.95 12.58
C THR A 613 6.57 9.69 11.75
N ILE A 614 6.72 9.27 10.49
CA ILE A 614 7.51 9.95 9.47
C ILE A 614 6.62 10.35 8.31
N ARG A 615 7.01 11.44 7.62
CA ARG A 615 6.30 11.94 6.46
C ARG A 615 6.52 11.04 5.23
N ASP A 616 5.55 11.06 4.34
CA ASP A 616 5.66 10.37 3.05
C ASP A 616 6.68 11.06 2.16
N GLU A 617 7.59 10.28 1.59
CA GLU A 617 8.54 10.71 0.56
C GLU A 617 8.09 10.14 -0.80
N LEU A 618 6.93 10.61 -1.30
CA LEU A 618 6.37 10.17 -2.58
C LEU A 618 7.37 10.49 -3.70
N ASN A 619 7.69 9.49 -4.52
CA ASN A 619 8.75 9.57 -5.51
C ASN A 619 8.40 8.81 -6.80
N PRO A 620 9.13 9.00 -7.92
CA PRO A 620 8.79 8.41 -9.22
C PRO A 620 8.96 6.88 -9.32
N ARG A 621 9.39 6.19 -8.27
CA ARG A 621 9.51 4.73 -8.27
C ARG A 621 8.15 4.07 -8.37
N ARG A 622 8.08 2.94 -9.06
CA ARG A 622 6.85 2.19 -9.30
C ARG A 622 6.76 0.97 -8.39
N TYR A 623 5.55 0.55 -8.07
CA TYR A 623 5.25 -0.67 -7.33
C TYR A 623 5.26 -1.88 -8.27
N GLU A 624 6.48 -2.33 -8.60
CA GLU A 624 6.76 -3.58 -9.31
C GLU A 624 6.91 -4.73 -8.29
N ARG A 625 6.90 -5.98 -8.77
CA ARG A 625 7.22 -7.13 -7.89
C ARG A 625 8.60 -6.96 -7.26
N GLY A 626 8.68 -7.15 -5.95
CA GLY A 626 9.89 -6.94 -5.15
C GLY A 626 10.14 -5.49 -4.72
N SER A 627 9.29 -4.51 -5.10
CA SER A 627 9.38 -3.16 -4.53
C SER A 627 9.08 -3.19 -3.05
N MET A 628 9.81 -2.35 -2.27
CA MET A 628 9.60 -2.16 -0.84
C MET A 628 8.94 -0.81 -0.60
N GLY A 629 7.78 -0.83 0.06
CA GLY A 629 7.00 0.36 0.37
C GLY A 629 6.80 0.57 1.87
N MET A 630 6.62 1.83 2.30
CA MET A 630 6.23 2.19 3.65
C MET A 630 4.72 1.97 3.81
N ALA A 631 4.32 1.20 4.82
CA ALA A 631 2.92 1.01 5.15
C ALA A 631 2.37 2.20 5.92
N LEU A 632 1.13 2.58 5.63
CA LEU A 632 0.48 3.78 6.17
C LEU A 632 -0.95 3.46 6.64
N SER A 633 -1.40 4.15 7.67
CA SER A 633 -2.80 4.23 8.10
C SER A 633 -3.50 5.50 7.57
N GLY A 634 -2.87 6.20 6.64
CA GLY A 634 -3.25 7.46 6.03
C GLY A 634 -2.01 8.25 5.62
N PRO A 635 -2.14 9.40 4.95
CA PRO A 635 -1.00 10.21 4.58
C PRO A 635 -0.13 10.60 5.81
N ASP A 636 1.19 10.56 5.63
CA ASP A 636 2.17 10.98 6.64
C ASP A 636 2.14 10.19 7.97
N THR A 637 1.67 8.94 7.93
CA THR A 637 1.61 8.03 9.09
C THR A 637 2.66 6.93 9.06
N GLY A 638 3.68 7.04 8.22
CA GLY A 638 4.78 6.09 8.15
C GLY A 638 5.47 5.90 9.49
N GLY A 639 5.99 4.71 9.76
CA GLY A 639 6.66 4.39 11.02
C GLY A 639 7.71 3.30 10.84
N SER A 640 7.44 2.13 11.38
CA SER A 640 8.29 0.95 11.21
C SER A 640 7.74 -0.05 10.19
N GLN A 641 6.44 -0.02 9.90
CA GLN A 641 5.83 -1.02 9.05
C GLN A 641 6.19 -0.80 7.58
N TYR A 642 6.57 -1.87 6.90
CA TYR A 642 6.90 -1.91 5.48
C TYR A 642 6.21 -3.09 4.81
N PHE A 643 6.14 -3.06 3.49
CA PHE A 643 5.65 -4.19 2.70
C PHE A 643 6.53 -4.46 1.49
N LEU A 644 6.62 -5.73 1.11
CA LEU A 644 7.26 -6.22 -0.10
C LEU A 644 6.17 -6.63 -1.10
N MET A 645 6.28 -6.13 -2.33
CA MET A 645 5.32 -6.44 -3.38
C MET A 645 5.54 -7.84 -3.94
N ARG A 646 4.49 -8.64 -4.02
CA ARG A 646 4.51 -9.98 -4.65
C ARG A 646 4.13 -9.94 -6.13
N ALA A 647 3.45 -8.89 -6.56
CA ALA A 647 3.08 -8.62 -7.95
C ALA A 647 3.08 -7.10 -8.20
N PRO A 648 3.06 -6.62 -9.46
CA PRO A 648 2.94 -5.20 -9.76
C PRO A 648 1.55 -4.64 -9.42
N TYR A 649 1.52 -3.46 -8.75
CA TYR A 649 0.27 -2.80 -8.39
C TYR A 649 0.33 -1.27 -8.61
N PRO A 650 0.22 -0.80 -9.86
CA PRO A 650 0.37 0.62 -10.25
C PRO A 650 -0.59 1.60 -9.57
N HIS A 651 -1.72 1.12 -9.03
CA HIS A 651 -2.63 1.99 -8.29
C HIS A 651 -2.08 2.48 -6.94
N LEU A 652 -0.96 1.90 -6.47
CA LEU A 652 -0.24 2.35 -5.29
C LEU A 652 0.78 3.46 -5.60
N ASP A 653 1.16 3.62 -6.88
CA ASP A 653 2.13 4.62 -7.33
C ASP A 653 1.68 6.04 -6.95
N GLY A 654 2.55 6.80 -6.32
CA GLY A 654 2.25 8.15 -5.85
C GLY A 654 1.34 8.23 -4.62
N ARG A 655 1.06 7.11 -3.95
CA ARG A 655 0.25 7.04 -2.72
C ARG A 655 1.02 6.56 -1.50
N TYR A 656 2.10 5.80 -1.73
CA TYR A 656 2.96 5.25 -0.69
C TYR A 656 4.41 5.49 -1.10
N THR A 657 5.29 5.68 -0.12
CA THR A 657 6.73 5.85 -0.34
C THR A 657 7.36 4.53 -0.78
N VAL A 658 7.90 4.47 -2.00
CA VAL A 658 8.78 3.37 -2.42
C VAL A 658 10.20 3.71 -1.98
N PHE A 659 10.79 2.91 -1.09
CA PHE A 659 12.12 3.21 -0.54
C PHE A 659 13.18 2.12 -0.75
N GLY A 660 12.82 1.05 -1.47
CA GLY A 660 13.75 -0.03 -1.80
C GLY A 660 13.20 -1.03 -2.81
N ARG A 661 14.04 -1.97 -3.18
CA ARG A 661 13.69 -3.12 -4.02
C ARG A 661 14.46 -4.35 -3.62
N MET A 662 13.90 -5.51 -3.90
CA MET A 662 14.58 -6.78 -3.79
C MET A 662 15.64 -6.94 -4.90
N ILE A 663 16.80 -7.45 -4.52
CA ILE A 663 17.86 -7.88 -5.44
C ILE A 663 18.20 -9.37 -5.29
N GLY A 664 17.59 -10.06 -4.31
CA GLY A 664 17.71 -11.49 -4.08
C GLY A 664 16.64 -12.02 -3.14
N GLY A 665 16.47 -13.35 -3.07
CA GLY A 665 15.49 -14.00 -2.19
C GLY A 665 14.08 -14.14 -2.79
N TRP A 666 13.94 -14.22 -4.12
CA TRP A 666 12.65 -14.29 -4.81
C TRP A 666 11.81 -15.51 -4.42
N SER A 667 12.43 -16.68 -4.27
CA SER A 667 11.75 -17.89 -3.82
C SER A 667 11.31 -17.81 -2.36
N VAL A 668 12.03 -17.03 -1.53
CA VAL A 668 11.63 -16.76 -0.15
C VAL A 668 10.36 -15.92 -0.15
N LEU A 669 10.33 -14.82 -0.92
CA LEU A 669 9.13 -13.96 -1.06
C LEU A 669 7.89 -14.76 -1.47
N ASP A 670 8.03 -15.67 -2.44
CA ASP A 670 6.91 -16.48 -2.94
C ASP A 670 6.42 -17.50 -1.89
N ALA A 671 7.33 -18.01 -1.06
CA ALA A 671 7.00 -18.99 -0.02
C ALA A 671 6.44 -18.37 1.27
N LEU A 672 6.57 -17.04 1.46
CA LEU A 672 6.08 -16.37 2.67
C LEU A 672 4.58 -16.59 2.86
N VAL A 673 4.21 -16.87 4.10
CA VAL A 673 2.83 -16.87 4.59
C VAL A 673 2.74 -16.03 5.86
N GLN A 674 1.56 -15.55 6.18
CA GLN A 674 1.35 -14.76 7.40
C GLN A 674 1.71 -15.59 8.64
N GLY A 675 2.44 -14.98 9.54
CA GLY A 675 2.96 -15.62 10.75
C GLY A 675 4.39 -16.14 10.62
N ASP A 676 4.97 -16.17 9.42
CA ASP A 676 6.38 -16.51 9.24
C ASP A 676 7.28 -15.55 10.02
N HIS A 677 8.36 -16.09 10.56
CA HIS A 677 9.23 -15.42 11.50
C HIS A 677 10.36 -14.67 10.80
N ILE A 678 10.60 -13.42 11.22
CA ILE A 678 11.80 -12.66 10.92
C ILE A 678 12.75 -12.79 12.10
N GLU A 679 13.88 -13.43 11.89
CA GLU A 679 14.92 -13.55 12.91
C GLU A 679 15.55 -12.19 13.21
N ARG A 680 15.85 -11.42 12.15
CA ARG A 680 16.46 -10.07 12.23
C ARG A 680 16.51 -9.37 10.88
N ILE A 681 16.71 -8.05 10.92
CA ILE A 681 17.06 -7.24 9.75
C ILE A 681 18.45 -6.62 9.97
N ARG A 682 19.34 -6.75 8.96
CA ARG A 682 20.69 -6.15 8.96
C ARG A 682 20.77 -5.10 7.86
N GLY A 683 21.23 -3.89 8.19
CA GLY A 683 21.60 -2.85 7.23
C GLY A 683 23.11 -2.83 6.98
N SER A 684 23.54 -2.49 5.76
CA SER A 684 24.94 -2.29 5.38
C SER A 684 25.10 -1.01 4.54
#